data_35d0ab3fa19a834b308034e58c671e34
#
_entry.id   35d0ab3fa19a834b308034e58c671e34
#
_cell.length_a   1.000
_cell.length_b   1.000
_cell.length_c   1.000
_cell.angle_alpha   90.00
_cell.angle_beta   90.00
_cell.angle_gamma   90.00
#
_symmetry.space_group_name_H-M   'P 1'
#
loop_
_entity.id
_entity.type
_entity.pdbx_description
1 polymer ?
#
loop_
_entity_poly.entity_id
_entity_poly.type
_entity_poly.pdbx_seq_one_letter_code
_entity_poly.pdbx_strand_id
1 'polypeptide(L)'
;MSRMLTVLLGCCLLVGAAGARAELHRLGFVREDLSKVAPEHEVKSIPPALGAKSFLDLPVVDLTSEMPPVGNQGGQGSCASWSIAYYHRTQLEYHERHWDLNDPHHQFSPAFCYNQVNGGGDNGSGFGNNMPLICESGVASLADCPYNDGDPVSWPSESAYSKATPYRTKDWAWFHTDDTTGVNMIKQLLANGSTSCLSIGVWGNFDNIAAHNYMYCSADREGENRGGHLITFVGYNDTLTTVDGTGAFRMVNSWGPGWGQAGYFWMSYEAVMDSFLCPGREVAYLTDTVGYVPRLLARANIDHPTRDRFGLQFSVGKRWSALWLYNFRSWARARTDQPFPDNKIVFDLTDAASFIESKQTDSIYFVATDGRRDSKTGSVLSSSVQLLDWGTLFYAESCPRSIPDNGNAVPFGHRLVQLDNNVSTTVILAPRGILEPDSSYVPTAEVRNFGTATASFPAMVSIGAGYADTVQVNSLAPASAETLEFAPWVVPARCTAVVRCSTALSNDEYHGDDVATSLVWARYHDAGLVDILVPADTVDSGRIIYPSVRIRNNGTQAEYVTATFRIPDAGYLRQSRVTVPSNGEMSVTFATWVPKELGSHVLRCSLNFAGDADPVNDTMGGTTFVVPVGIAEGKQTPPPFRLDVPRPSVFDRSVAIAFALPKAADVSLSLYDAAGKLVRQLRNGTAAAGDHRLTWDGRDGQGRAVPSGAYFCRLDAGDRRATAVLLKL
;
A
#
# COMPACT_ATOMS: atom_id res chain seq x y z
N MET A 1 -84.05 0.38 11.02
CA MET A 1 -83.43 -0.83 11.54
C MET A 1 -82.07 -0.92 10.96
N SER A 2 -81.09 -0.47 11.73
CA SER A 2 -79.72 -0.32 11.42
C SER A 2 -78.94 -1.60 11.66
N ARG A 3 -78.07 -1.99 10.75
CA ARG A 3 -77.04 -2.98 11.03
C ARG A 3 -75.67 -2.28 10.88
N MET A 4 -75.02 -2.12 12.00
CA MET A 4 -73.60 -1.73 12.11
C MET A 4 -72.72 -2.85 11.57
N LEU A 5 -71.82 -2.50 10.65
CA LEU A 5 -70.73 -3.36 10.17
C LEU A 5 -69.46 -2.84 10.79
N THR A 6 -68.86 -3.60 11.70
CA THR A 6 -67.56 -3.33 12.34
C THR A 6 -66.48 -3.78 11.42
N VAL A 7 -65.64 -2.82 10.92
CA VAL A 7 -64.41 -3.11 10.16
C VAL A 7 -63.26 -3.15 11.15
N LEU A 8 -62.67 -4.33 11.35
CA LEU A 8 -61.35 -4.47 12.01
C LEU A 8 -60.25 -4.08 11.01
N LEU A 9 -59.58 -2.96 11.27
CA LEU A 9 -58.30 -2.65 10.63
C LEU A 9 -57.19 -3.46 11.34
N GLY A 10 -56.68 -4.49 10.67
CA GLY A 10 -55.45 -5.15 11.05
C GLY A 10 -54.26 -4.29 10.60
N CYS A 11 -53.55 -3.65 11.55
CA CYS A 11 -52.24 -3.08 11.30
C CYS A 11 -51.20 -4.20 11.14
N CYS A 12 -50.86 -4.54 9.90
CA CYS A 12 -49.61 -5.27 9.61
C CYS A 12 -48.43 -4.30 9.78
N LEU A 13 -47.73 -4.44 10.89
CA LEU A 13 -46.39 -3.87 11.04
C LEU A 13 -45.44 -4.58 10.04
N LEU A 14 -45.21 -3.96 8.91
CA LEU A 14 -44.04 -4.26 8.07
C LEU A 14 -42.80 -3.77 8.81
N VAL A 15 -42.13 -4.68 9.53
CA VAL A 15 -40.76 -4.50 9.94
C VAL A 15 -39.93 -4.58 8.66
N GLY A 16 -39.64 -3.43 8.06
CA GLY A 16 -38.67 -3.31 7.02
C GLY A 16 -37.27 -3.65 7.60
N ALA A 17 -36.81 -4.86 7.29
CA ALA A 17 -35.40 -5.15 7.42
C ALA A 17 -34.64 -4.13 6.52
N ALA A 18 -34.01 -3.16 7.14
CA ALA A 18 -32.98 -2.36 6.48
C ALA A 18 -31.85 -3.33 6.15
N GLY A 19 -31.92 -3.96 5.00
CA GLY A 19 -30.79 -4.67 4.42
C GLY A 19 -29.66 -3.66 4.30
N ALA A 20 -28.55 -3.87 5.01
CA ALA A 20 -27.32 -3.19 4.75
C ALA A 20 -27.06 -3.34 3.24
N ARG A 21 -27.10 -2.23 2.48
CA ARG A 21 -26.63 -2.22 1.10
C ARG A 21 -25.19 -2.67 1.17
N ALA A 22 -24.87 -3.82 0.59
CA ALA A 22 -23.50 -4.25 0.42
C ALA A 22 -22.78 -3.11 -0.28
N GLU A 23 -21.70 -2.65 0.32
CA GLU A 23 -20.86 -1.60 -0.26
C GLU A 23 -20.25 -2.18 -1.54
N LEU A 24 -20.62 -1.61 -2.69
CA LEU A 24 -20.17 -2.12 -3.98
C LEU A 24 -18.67 -1.89 -4.13
N HIS A 25 -17.93 -2.94 -4.42
CA HIS A 25 -16.49 -2.88 -4.67
C HIS A 25 -16.16 -1.93 -5.82
N ARG A 26 -15.04 -1.21 -5.70
CA ARG A 26 -14.57 -0.30 -6.73
C ARG A 26 -14.00 -1.08 -7.91
N LEU A 27 -14.25 -0.58 -9.11
CA LEU A 27 -13.73 -1.10 -10.38
C LEU A 27 -12.67 -0.13 -10.91
N GLY A 28 -11.70 -0.66 -11.64
CA GLY A 28 -10.59 0.19 -12.09
C GLY A 28 -9.88 -0.31 -13.34
N PHE A 29 -10.42 -1.31 -14.04
CA PHE A 29 -9.83 -1.72 -15.30
C PHE A 29 -10.17 -0.72 -16.41
N VAL A 30 -9.12 -0.09 -16.96
CA VAL A 30 -9.21 0.79 -18.13
C VAL A 30 -8.96 -0.04 -19.37
N ARG A 31 -10.01 -0.25 -20.13
CA ARG A 31 -9.93 -1.01 -21.37
C ARG A 31 -9.18 -0.22 -22.44
N GLU A 32 -8.24 -0.88 -23.06
CA GLU A 32 -7.50 -0.44 -24.24
C GLU A 32 -7.79 -1.41 -25.39
N ASP A 33 -7.73 -0.94 -26.61
CA ASP A 33 -7.74 -1.81 -27.80
C ASP A 33 -6.30 -2.29 -28.05
N LEU A 34 -5.95 -3.46 -27.53
CA LEU A 34 -4.59 -4.00 -27.60
C LEU A 34 -4.11 -4.18 -29.05
N SER A 35 -5.02 -4.42 -30.00
CA SER A 35 -4.66 -4.49 -31.42
C SER A 35 -4.12 -3.19 -31.99
N LYS A 36 -4.41 -2.05 -31.32
CA LYS A 36 -3.89 -0.72 -31.70
C LYS A 36 -2.71 -0.26 -30.84
N VAL A 37 -2.69 -0.62 -29.56
CA VAL A 37 -1.68 -0.09 -28.63
C VAL A 37 -0.48 -1.01 -28.45
N ALA A 38 -0.63 -2.29 -28.73
CA ALA A 38 0.40 -3.33 -28.59
C ALA A 38 0.22 -4.48 -29.59
N PRO A 39 0.08 -4.22 -30.92
CA PRO A 39 -0.14 -5.26 -31.92
C PRO A 39 1.03 -6.24 -32.02
N GLU A 40 2.24 -5.81 -31.67
CA GLU A 40 3.46 -6.62 -31.69
C GLU A 40 3.47 -7.74 -30.65
N HIS A 41 2.63 -7.65 -29.62
CA HIS A 41 2.48 -8.66 -28.56
C HIS A 41 1.32 -9.63 -28.80
N GLU A 42 0.57 -9.50 -29.90
CA GLU A 42 -0.50 -10.42 -30.25
C GLU A 42 0.07 -11.78 -30.70
N VAL A 43 -0.45 -12.87 -30.09
CA VAL A 43 -0.08 -14.24 -30.49
C VAL A 43 -1.29 -15.03 -30.94
N LYS A 44 -1.08 -15.92 -31.89
CA LYS A 44 -2.12 -16.83 -32.43
C LYS A 44 -2.00 -18.28 -31.91
N SER A 45 -0.95 -18.56 -31.13
CA SER A 45 -0.72 -19.84 -30.47
C SER A 45 0.25 -19.63 -29.29
N ILE A 46 0.16 -20.51 -28.29
CA ILE A 46 1.11 -20.49 -27.17
C ILE A 46 2.46 -21.01 -27.63
N PRO A 47 3.56 -20.29 -27.39
CA PRO A 47 4.90 -20.74 -27.76
C PRO A 47 5.24 -22.10 -27.15
N PRO A 48 5.99 -22.97 -27.84
CA PRO A 48 6.33 -24.32 -27.37
C PRO A 48 7.02 -24.33 -25.98
N ALA A 49 7.80 -23.31 -25.66
CA ALA A 49 8.43 -23.16 -24.33
C ALA A 49 7.42 -23.04 -23.16
N LEU A 50 6.22 -22.54 -23.46
CA LEU A 50 5.11 -22.40 -22.49
C LEU A 50 4.00 -23.42 -22.71
N GLY A 51 4.15 -24.38 -23.63
CA GLY A 51 3.11 -25.29 -24.04
C GLY A 51 3.58 -26.73 -24.28
N ALA A 52 4.58 -27.21 -23.55
CA ALA A 52 5.14 -28.56 -23.73
C ALA A 52 4.18 -29.66 -23.29
N LYS A 53 3.34 -29.44 -22.27
CA LYS A 53 2.31 -30.40 -21.82
C LYS A 53 1.01 -30.17 -22.58
N SER A 54 0.40 -31.25 -23.11
CA SER A 54 -0.90 -31.16 -23.75
C SER A 54 -2.02 -31.03 -22.72
N PHE A 55 -2.90 -30.05 -22.90
CA PHE A 55 -4.10 -29.90 -22.07
C PHE A 55 -5.16 -30.97 -22.40
N LEU A 56 -5.08 -31.62 -23.57
CA LEU A 56 -6.05 -32.64 -24.01
C LEU A 56 -6.08 -33.88 -23.10
N ASP A 57 -4.98 -34.16 -22.40
CA ASP A 57 -4.86 -35.27 -21.47
C ASP A 57 -5.20 -34.90 -20.02
N LEU A 58 -5.55 -33.63 -19.76
CA LEU A 58 -5.78 -33.06 -18.43
C LEU A 58 -7.19 -32.45 -18.37
N PRO A 59 -8.23 -33.20 -18.02
CA PRO A 59 -9.60 -32.66 -17.93
C PRO A 59 -9.79 -31.67 -16.79
N VAL A 60 -8.88 -31.63 -15.80
CA VAL A 60 -8.91 -30.73 -14.66
C VAL A 60 -7.49 -30.25 -14.36
N VAL A 61 -7.34 -28.93 -14.21
CA VAL A 61 -6.13 -28.30 -13.71
C VAL A 61 -6.52 -27.32 -12.60
N ASP A 62 -5.77 -27.32 -11.49
CA ASP A 62 -5.99 -26.43 -10.36
C ASP A 62 -4.63 -25.95 -9.82
N LEU A 63 -4.35 -24.65 -9.98
CA LEU A 63 -3.15 -23.98 -9.49
C LEU A 63 -3.42 -23.16 -8.23
N THR A 64 -4.56 -23.35 -7.55
CA THR A 64 -4.91 -22.55 -6.35
C THR A 64 -3.91 -22.69 -5.21
N SER A 65 -3.22 -23.83 -5.11
CA SER A 65 -2.13 -24.04 -4.11
C SER A 65 -0.83 -23.31 -4.46
N GLU A 66 -0.71 -22.79 -5.68
CA GLU A 66 0.43 -22.01 -6.17
C GLU A 66 0.14 -20.48 -6.11
N MET A 67 -1.00 -20.09 -5.56
CA MET A 67 -1.41 -18.69 -5.48
C MET A 67 -1.09 -18.09 -4.10
N PRO A 68 -0.72 -16.79 -4.05
CA PRO A 68 -0.61 -16.10 -2.78
C PRO A 68 -1.99 -16.01 -2.08
N PRO A 69 -2.03 -15.71 -0.77
CA PRO A 69 -3.29 -15.47 -0.05
C PRO A 69 -4.18 -14.49 -0.79
N VAL A 70 -5.50 -14.73 -0.80
CA VAL A 70 -6.43 -13.85 -1.52
C VAL A 70 -6.40 -12.44 -0.94
N GLY A 71 -6.01 -11.48 -1.77
CA GLY A 71 -5.89 -10.07 -1.42
C GLY A 71 -7.18 -9.26 -1.58
N ASN A 72 -7.15 -8.04 -1.07
CA ASN A 72 -8.27 -7.12 -1.15
C ASN A 72 -7.80 -5.74 -1.64
N GLN A 73 -8.31 -5.31 -2.80
CA GLN A 73 -8.01 -3.98 -3.35
C GLN A 73 -8.70 -2.83 -2.58
N GLY A 74 -9.65 -3.13 -1.69
CA GLY A 74 -10.38 -2.13 -0.91
C GLY A 74 -11.13 -1.12 -1.77
N GLY A 75 -11.02 0.15 -1.43
CA GLY A 75 -11.63 1.28 -2.12
C GLY A 75 -10.88 1.78 -3.36
N GLN A 76 -9.78 1.15 -3.77
CA GLN A 76 -8.90 1.61 -4.86
C GLN A 76 -9.21 0.89 -6.19
N GLY A 77 -9.11 1.62 -7.30
CA GLY A 77 -9.31 1.10 -8.67
C GLY A 77 -8.13 0.28 -9.22
N SER A 78 -7.47 -0.54 -8.40
CA SER A 78 -6.20 -1.21 -8.69
C SER A 78 -6.30 -2.67 -9.14
N CYS A 79 -7.50 -3.15 -9.53
CA CYS A 79 -7.73 -4.54 -9.90
C CYS A 79 -6.75 -5.09 -10.95
N ALA A 80 -6.34 -4.25 -11.93
CA ALA A 80 -5.37 -4.67 -12.95
C ALA A 80 -4.01 -5.02 -12.34
N SER A 81 -3.50 -4.18 -11.44
CA SER A 81 -2.22 -4.44 -10.78
C SER A 81 -2.30 -5.61 -9.78
N TRP A 82 -3.47 -5.83 -9.14
CA TRP A 82 -3.70 -7.02 -8.32
C TRP A 82 -3.67 -8.29 -9.15
N SER A 83 -4.36 -8.30 -10.30
CA SER A 83 -4.38 -9.47 -11.18
C SER A 83 -2.99 -9.76 -11.77
N ILE A 84 -2.29 -8.74 -12.28
CA ILE A 84 -1.05 -8.90 -13.02
C ILE A 84 0.15 -9.06 -12.07
N ALA A 85 0.35 -8.13 -11.11
CA ALA A 85 1.51 -8.15 -10.25
C ALA A 85 1.33 -9.14 -9.08
N TYR A 86 0.22 -9.00 -8.31
CA TYR A 86 0.06 -9.79 -7.10
C TYR A 86 -0.23 -11.27 -7.39
N TYR A 87 -1.14 -11.58 -8.32
CA TYR A 87 -1.48 -12.97 -8.61
C TYR A 87 -0.57 -13.58 -9.68
N HIS A 88 -0.61 -13.05 -10.90
CA HIS A 88 0.06 -13.68 -12.03
C HIS A 88 1.60 -13.67 -11.86
N ARG A 89 2.21 -12.51 -11.54
CA ARG A 89 3.68 -12.44 -11.40
C ARG A 89 4.19 -13.23 -10.17
N THR A 90 3.45 -13.20 -9.04
CA THR A 90 3.82 -13.98 -7.86
C THR A 90 3.79 -15.49 -8.15
N GLN A 91 2.76 -15.94 -8.88
CA GLN A 91 2.64 -17.36 -9.24
C GLN A 91 3.78 -17.81 -10.17
N LEU A 92 4.20 -16.97 -11.12
CA LEU A 92 5.34 -17.29 -12.00
C LEU A 92 6.63 -17.51 -11.20
N GLU A 93 6.93 -16.62 -10.25
CA GLU A 93 8.10 -16.78 -9.37
C GLU A 93 7.98 -17.98 -8.41
N TYR A 94 6.77 -18.26 -7.92
CA TYR A 94 6.55 -19.45 -7.12
C TYR A 94 6.84 -20.73 -7.94
N HIS A 95 6.43 -20.76 -9.19
CA HIS A 95 6.67 -21.91 -10.07
C HIS A 95 8.16 -22.15 -10.31
N GLU A 96 8.98 -21.09 -10.30
CA GLU A 96 10.44 -21.17 -10.39
C GLU A 96 11.10 -21.56 -9.07
N ARG A 97 10.70 -20.90 -7.95
CA ARG A 97 11.47 -20.90 -6.70
C ARG A 97 10.87 -21.76 -5.59
N HIS A 98 9.60 -22.11 -5.67
CA HIS A 98 8.85 -22.88 -4.64
C HIS A 98 8.95 -22.27 -3.24
N TRP A 99 8.97 -20.94 -3.14
CA TRP A 99 9.11 -20.20 -1.89
C TRP A 99 7.80 -20.11 -1.09
N ASP A 100 7.85 -19.66 0.19
CA ASP A 100 6.65 -19.51 1.02
C ASP A 100 5.79 -18.34 0.55
N LEU A 101 4.60 -18.64 0.03
CA LEU A 101 3.65 -17.65 -0.45
C LEU A 101 2.95 -16.84 0.66
N ASN A 102 3.12 -17.20 1.94
CA ASN A 102 2.61 -16.41 3.06
C ASN A 102 3.58 -15.31 3.51
N ASP A 103 4.84 -15.37 3.08
CA ASP A 103 5.83 -14.33 3.35
C ASP A 103 5.57 -13.12 2.42
N PRO A 104 5.34 -11.90 2.97
CA PRO A 104 5.15 -10.71 2.15
C PRO A 104 6.38 -10.30 1.31
N HIS A 105 7.57 -10.86 1.57
CA HIS A 105 8.73 -10.73 0.69
C HIS A 105 8.61 -11.54 -0.60
N HIS A 106 7.72 -12.53 -0.62
CA HIS A 106 7.46 -13.42 -1.74
C HIS A 106 6.14 -13.13 -2.47
N GLN A 107 5.48 -12.03 -2.12
CA GLN A 107 4.25 -11.56 -2.73
C GLN A 107 4.52 -10.21 -3.39
N PHE A 108 4.21 -10.06 -4.68
CA PHE A 108 4.49 -8.81 -5.37
C PHE A 108 3.43 -7.74 -5.12
N SER A 109 3.90 -6.49 -5.03
CA SER A 109 3.08 -5.36 -4.65
C SER A 109 2.22 -4.82 -5.79
N PRO A 110 0.89 -4.78 -5.65
CA PRO A 110 0.04 -4.05 -6.60
C PRO A 110 0.33 -2.54 -6.60
N ALA A 111 0.69 -1.95 -5.45
CA ALA A 111 1.00 -0.53 -5.33
C ALA A 111 2.23 -0.15 -6.14
N PHE A 112 3.24 -1.04 -6.23
CA PHE A 112 4.42 -0.80 -7.06
C PHE A 112 4.05 -0.51 -8.53
N CYS A 113 3.10 -1.25 -9.08
CA CYS A 113 2.64 -1.01 -10.44
C CYS A 113 1.61 0.13 -10.48
N TYR A 114 0.54 0.03 -9.70
CA TYR A 114 -0.62 0.89 -9.80
C TYR A 114 -0.29 2.38 -9.63
N ASN A 115 0.48 2.72 -8.61
CA ASN A 115 0.77 4.12 -8.29
C ASN A 115 1.61 4.83 -9.37
N GLN A 116 2.28 4.06 -10.23
CA GLN A 116 3.05 4.61 -11.35
C GLN A 116 2.20 4.81 -12.62
N VAL A 117 1.10 4.03 -12.79
CA VAL A 117 0.39 3.96 -14.08
C VAL A 117 -1.09 4.36 -14.03
N ASN A 118 -1.63 4.73 -12.87
CA ASN A 118 -3.05 5.07 -12.67
C ASN A 118 -3.43 6.50 -13.08
N GLY A 119 -2.54 7.25 -13.70
CA GLY A 119 -2.78 8.65 -14.05
C GLY A 119 -2.69 9.65 -12.88
N GLY A 120 -2.18 9.21 -11.70
CA GLY A 120 -1.94 10.06 -10.53
C GLY A 120 -3.19 10.42 -9.72
N GLY A 121 -4.32 9.76 -9.94
CA GLY A 121 -5.59 10.12 -9.29
C GLY A 121 -6.56 8.96 -9.09
N ASP A 122 -6.09 7.72 -8.95
CA ASP A 122 -6.95 6.53 -8.82
C ASP A 122 -7.96 6.36 -9.97
N ASN A 123 -7.47 6.53 -11.19
CA ASN A 123 -8.28 6.48 -12.42
C ASN A 123 -8.33 5.09 -13.05
N GLY A 124 -7.80 4.07 -12.39
CA GLY A 124 -7.66 2.72 -12.93
C GLY A 124 -6.41 2.56 -13.81
N SER A 125 -6.22 1.34 -14.32
CA SER A 125 -5.13 0.98 -15.23
C SER A 125 -5.50 -0.22 -16.11
N GLY A 126 -4.71 -0.50 -17.14
CA GLY A 126 -4.96 -1.58 -18.11
C GLY A 126 -3.75 -2.48 -18.33
N PHE A 127 -3.85 -3.37 -19.30
CA PHE A 127 -2.74 -4.25 -19.72
C PHE A 127 -1.57 -3.45 -20.29
N GLY A 128 -1.86 -2.49 -21.18
CA GLY A 128 -0.85 -1.75 -21.95
C GLY A 128 0.06 -0.86 -21.14
N ASN A 129 -0.18 -0.69 -19.83
CA ASN A 129 0.72 0.03 -18.94
C ASN A 129 1.27 -0.83 -17.79
N ASN A 130 0.52 -1.78 -17.23
CA ASN A 130 1.04 -2.68 -16.20
C ASN A 130 2.06 -3.70 -16.75
N MET A 131 1.73 -4.37 -17.86
CA MET A 131 2.60 -5.41 -18.44
C MET A 131 3.97 -4.85 -18.86
N PRO A 132 4.05 -3.77 -19.66
CA PRO A 132 5.34 -3.17 -20.01
C PRO A 132 6.15 -2.67 -18.81
N LEU A 133 5.47 -2.13 -17.76
CA LEU A 133 6.18 -1.67 -16.56
C LEU A 133 6.91 -2.83 -15.87
N ILE A 134 6.28 -4.01 -15.76
CA ILE A 134 6.91 -5.19 -15.17
C ILE A 134 8.08 -5.70 -16.05
N CYS A 135 7.93 -5.63 -17.37
CA CYS A 135 9.03 -5.97 -18.29
C CYS A 135 10.20 -4.98 -18.20
N GLU A 136 9.92 -3.70 -17.96
CA GLU A 136 10.95 -2.65 -17.90
C GLU A 136 11.62 -2.55 -16.54
N SER A 137 10.85 -2.63 -15.45
CA SER A 137 11.32 -2.31 -14.08
C SER A 137 11.29 -3.49 -13.13
N GLY A 138 10.63 -4.61 -13.50
CA GLY A 138 10.28 -5.64 -12.53
C GLY A 138 9.17 -5.18 -11.59
N VAL A 139 9.03 -5.87 -10.46
CA VAL A 139 8.07 -5.52 -9.43
C VAL A 139 8.60 -5.85 -8.03
N ALA A 140 8.46 -4.90 -7.09
CA ALA A 140 8.89 -5.10 -5.70
C ALA A 140 7.89 -5.92 -4.90
N SER A 141 8.36 -6.54 -3.82
CA SER A 141 7.50 -7.28 -2.89
C SER A 141 6.57 -6.35 -2.08
N LEU A 142 5.53 -6.93 -1.47
CA LEU A 142 4.68 -6.22 -0.50
C LEU A 142 5.46 -5.72 0.72
N ALA A 143 6.51 -6.44 1.13
CA ALA A 143 7.38 -6.02 2.23
C ALA A 143 8.18 -4.75 1.87
N ASP A 144 8.59 -4.61 0.62
CA ASP A 144 9.41 -3.49 0.14
C ASP A 144 8.59 -2.31 -0.37
N CYS A 145 7.35 -2.55 -0.81
CA CYS A 145 6.38 -1.56 -1.27
C CYS A 145 4.98 -1.95 -0.79
N PRO A 146 4.61 -1.65 0.46
CA PRO A 146 3.33 -2.04 1.05
C PRO A 146 2.14 -1.44 0.29
N TYR A 147 1.06 -2.25 0.17
CA TYR A 147 -0.19 -1.78 -0.42
C TYR A 147 -1.03 -1.01 0.59
N ASN A 148 -1.54 0.15 0.17
CA ASN A 148 -2.48 0.98 0.91
C ASN A 148 -3.56 1.49 -0.07
N ASP A 149 -4.81 1.07 0.10
CA ASP A 149 -5.92 1.46 -0.77
C ASP A 149 -6.32 2.95 -0.63
N GLY A 150 -5.88 3.61 0.44
CA GLY A 150 -6.02 5.06 0.65
C GLY A 150 -4.93 5.90 -0.05
N ASP A 151 -3.87 5.28 -0.58
CA ASP A 151 -2.74 5.98 -1.20
C ASP A 151 -2.47 5.48 -2.64
N PRO A 152 -3.14 6.04 -3.65
CA PRO A 152 -2.90 5.70 -5.04
C PRO A 152 -1.76 6.50 -5.70
N VAL A 153 -1.05 7.37 -4.98
CA VAL A 153 -0.16 8.37 -5.59
C VAL A 153 1.32 8.24 -5.20
N SER A 154 1.63 7.68 -4.03
CA SER A 154 3.02 7.52 -3.58
C SER A 154 3.78 6.53 -4.46
N TRP A 155 4.88 6.98 -5.04
CA TRP A 155 5.72 6.14 -5.87
C TRP A 155 6.64 5.25 -5.04
N PRO A 156 7.12 4.11 -5.61
CA PRO A 156 8.08 3.25 -4.94
C PRO A 156 9.35 4.00 -4.56
N SER A 157 9.97 3.67 -3.43
CA SER A 157 11.27 4.18 -3.03
C SER A 157 12.39 3.71 -3.95
N GLU A 158 13.56 4.37 -3.95
CA GLU A 158 14.75 3.92 -4.68
C GLU A 158 15.13 2.47 -4.31
N SER A 159 14.98 2.10 -3.02
CA SER A 159 15.21 0.73 -2.55
C SER A 159 14.21 -0.26 -3.16
N ALA A 160 12.93 0.09 -3.20
CA ALA A 160 11.89 -0.76 -3.79
C ALA A 160 12.14 -0.97 -5.30
N TYR A 161 12.51 0.10 -6.03
CA TYR A 161 12.90 -0.03 -7.43
C TYR A 161 14.10 -0.97 -7.63
N SER A 162 15.16 -0.80 -6.83
CA SER A 162 16.37 -1.62 -6.94
C SER A 162 16.07 -3.11 -6.67
N LYS A 163 15.19 -3.38 -5.70
CA LYS A 163 14.75 -4.74 -5.36
C LYS A 163 13.75 -5.32 -6.35
N ALA A 164 13.10 -4.50 -7.15
CA ALA A 164 12.20 -4.94 -8.21
C ALA A 164 12.95 -5.49 -9.43
N THR A 165 14.14 -4.97 -9.73
CA THR A 165 14.87 -5.31 -10.97
C THR A 165 15.16 -6.81 -11.16
N PRO A 166 15.45 -7.65 -10.14
CA PRO A 166 15.61 -9.09 -10.29
C PRO A 166 14.36 -9.82 -10.78
N TYR A 167 13.19 -9.18 -10.69
CA TYR A 167 11.88 -9.74 -11.00
C TYR A 167 11.27 -9.16 -12.28
N ARG A 168 12.13 -8.69 -13.19
CA ARG A 168 11.72 -8.33 -14.55
C ARG A 168 11.27 -9.58 -15.32
N THR A 169 10.24 -9.42 -16.12
CA THR A 169 9.85 -10.43 -17.09
C THR A 169 10.49 -10.14 -18.45
N LYS A 170 10.66 -11.19 -19.25
CA LYS A 170 11.27 -11.07 -20.58
C LYS A 170 10.39 -10.26 -21.52
N ASP A 171 9.12 -10.59 -21.52
CA ASP A 171 8.13 -10.04 -22.43
C ASP A 171 6.71 -10.33 -21.91
N TRP A 172 5.71 -9.86 -22.62
CA TRP A 172 4.31 -10.20 -22.40
C TRP A 172 3.63 -10.46 -23.73
N ALA A 173 2.52 -11.18 -23.71
CA ALA A 173 1.74 -11.44 -24.88
C ALA A 173 0.25 -11.43 -24.58
N TRP A 174 -0.57 -11.29 -25.61
CA TRP A 174 -2.01 -11.31 -25.50
C TRP A 174 -2.64 -11.99 -26.71
N PHE A 175 -3.88 -12.47 -26.55
CA PHE A 175 -4.68 -13.10 -27.60
C PHE A 175 -6.18 -12.91 -27.33
N HIS A 176 -6.99 -13.13 -28.36
CA HIS A 176 -8.45 -13.09 -28.26
C HIS A 176 -9.06 -14.43 -27.86
N THR A 177 -10.21 -14.35 -27.16
CA THR A 177 -11.08 -15.50 -26.85
C THR A 177 -12.38 -15.45 -27.64
N ASP A 178 -12.29 -15.14 -28.93
CA ASP A 178 -13.45 -15.02 -29.82
C ASP A 178 -14.11 -16.37 -30.10
N ASP A 179 -13.36 -17.45 -29.95
CA ASP A 179 -13.76 -18.81 -30.17
C ASP A 179 -13.05 -19.80 -29.24
N THR A 180 -13.29 -21.08 -29.46
CA THR A 180 -12.66 -22.18 -28.73
C THR A 180 -11.14 -22.24 -28.85
N THR A 181 -10.53 -21.60 -29.86
CA THR A 181 -9.06 -21.52 -29.99
C THR A 181 -8.47 -20.76 -28.82
N GLY A 182 -9.03 -19.57 -28.49
CA GLY A 182 -8.61 -18.79 -27.32
C GLY A 182 -8.83 -19.52 -26.00
N VAL A 183 -9.97 -20.23 -25.85
CA VAL A 183 -10.22 -21.09 -24.66
C VAL A 183 -9.14 -22.16 -24.53
N ASN A 184 -8.76 -22.81 -25.63
CA ASN A 184 -7.70 -23.83 -25.64
C ASN A 184 -6.31 -23.24 -25.33
N MET A 185 -6.04 -21.99 -25.74
CA MET A 185 -4.80 -21.31 -25.42
C MET A 185 -4.70 -21.04 -23.90
N ILE A 186 -5.80 -20.64 -23.22
CA ILE A 186 -5.83 -20.50 -21.77
C ILE A 186 -5.56 -21.85 -21.08
N LYS A 187 -6.25 -22.91 -21.53
CA LYS A 187 -6.05 -24.27 -21.00
C LYS A 187 -4.61 -24.74 -21.18
N GLN A 188 -3.99 -24.42 -22.34
CA GLN A 188 -2.60 -24.74 -22.61
C GLN A 188 -1.63 -24.04 -21.64
N LEU A 189 -1.84 -22.74 -21.34
CA LEU A 189 -1.06 -22.03 -20.32
C LEU A 189 -1.20 -22.69 -18.95
N LEU A 190 -2.43 -22.91 -18.48
CA LEU A 190 -2.72 -23.51 -17.17
C LEU A 190 -2.16 -24.93 -17.03
N ALA A 191 -2.26 -25.76 -18.07
CA ALA A 191 -1.70 -27.12 -18.09
C ALA A 191 -0.16 -27.13 -17.95
N ASN A 192 0.48 -26.03 -18.32
CA ASN A 192 1.93 -25.85 -18.18
C ASN A 192 2.32 -25.03 -16.95
N GLY A 193 1.40 -24.81 -16.00
CA GLY A 193 1.66 -24.14 -14.74
C GLY A 193 1.77 -22.62 -14.85
N SER A 194 1.23 -22.01 -15.92
CA SER A 194 1.20 -20.56 -16.08
C SER A 194 -0.23 -20.03 -15.96
N THR A 195 -0.45 -19.09 -15.06
CA THR A 195 -1.69 -18.31 -14.98
C THR A 195 -1.76 -17.28 -16.12
N SER A 196 -2.88 -16.59 -16.26
CA SER A 196 -3.08 -15.47 -17.20
C SER A 196 -4.22 -14.58 -16.72
N CYS A 197 -4.36 -13.39 -17.31
CA CYS A 197 -5.30 -12.37 -16.85
C CYS A 197 -6.37 -12.08 -17.91
N LEU A 198 -7.63 -11.90 -17.46
CA LEU A 198 -8.78 -11.63 -18.31
C LEU A 198 -9.49 -10.35 -17.87
N SER A 199 -9.86 -9.51 -18.82
CA SER A 199 -10.73 -8.38 -18.56
C SER A 199 -12.21 -8.79 -18.67
N ILE A 200 -12.99 -8.46 -17.65
CA ILE A 200 -14.44 -8.68 -17.61
C ILE A 200 -15.21 -7.38 -17.42
N GLY A 201 -16.47 -7.36 -17.89
CA GLY A 201 -17.47 -6.43 -17.41
C GLY A 201 -18.12 -6.97 -16.13
N VAL A 202 -18.34 -6.13 -15.15
CA VAL A 202 -19.04 -6.53 -13.90
C VAL A 202 -20.53 -6.28 -14.04
N TRP A 203 -21.31 -7.37 -14.02
CA TRP A 203 -22.77 -7.36 -14.05
C TRP A 203 -23.34 -7.79 -12.68
N GLY A 204 -24.64 -7.69 -12.48
CA GLY A 204 -25.28 -8.00 -11.21
C GLY A 204 -25.05 -9.43 -10.72
N ASN A 205 -25.01 -10.41 -11.61
CA ASN A 205 -24.67 -11.81 -11.29
C ASN A 205 -23.21 -11.99 -10.82
N PHE A 206 -22.31 -11.09 -11.15
CA PHE A 206 -20.95 -11.07 -10.56
C PHE A 206 -20.94 -10.48 -9.16
N ASP A 207 -21.65 -9.38 -8.93
CA ASP A 207 -21.77 -8.78 -7.60
C ASP A 207 -22.46 -9.73 -6.62
N ASN A 208 -23.45 -10.48 -7.09
CA ASN A 208 -24.23 -11.46 -6.32
C ASN A 208 -23.83 -12.90 -6.62
N ILE A 209 -22.53 -13.15 -6.83
CA ILE A 209 -22.03 -14.45 -7.30
C ILE A 209 -22.47 -15.65 -6.45
N ALA A 210 -22.71 -15.45 -5.17
CA ALA A 210 -23.19 -16.51 -4.26
C ALA A 210 -24.59 -17.01 -4.64
N ALA A 211 -25.48 -16.15 -5.13
CA ALA A 211 -26.81 -16.54 -5.62
C ALA A 211 -26.75 -17.35 -6.91
N HIS A 212 -25.64 -17.25 -7.63
CA HIS A 212 -25.34 -17.98 -8.87
C HIS A 212 -24.40 -19.17 -8.66
N ASN A 213 -24.40 -19.76 -7.46
CA ASN A 213 -23.56 -20.91 -7.08
C ASN A 213 -22.06 -20.67 -7.30
N TYR A 214 -21.63 -19.41 -7.15
CA TYR A 214 -20.26 -18.96 -7.43
C TYR A 214 -19.81 -19.18 -8.87
N MET A 215 -20.75 -19.11 -9.81
CA MET A 215 -20.49 -19.24 -11.26
C MET A 215 -20.84 -17.93 -11.96
N TYR A 216 -19.96 -17.45 -12.83
CA TYR A 216 -20.19 -16.31 -13.70
C TYR A 216 -20.44 -16.81 -15.11
N CYS A 217 -21.70 -16.74 -15.55
CA CYS A 217 -22.20 -17.33 -16.78
C CYS A 217 -22.94 -16.30 -17.63
N SER A 218 -22.98 -16.53 -18.95
CA SER A 218 -23.67 -15.66 -19.91
C SER A 218 -25.20 -15.80 -19.81
N ALA A 219 -25.68 -17.02 -19.64
CA ALA A 219 -27.12 -17.32 -19.66
C ALA A 219 -27.90 -16.73 -18.49
N ASP A 220 -27.25 -16.48 -17.35
CA ASP A 220 -27.85 -15.88 -16.15
C ASP A 220 -27.39 -14.45 -15.87
N ARG A 221 -26.88 -13.75 -16.89
CA ARG A 221 -26.49 -12.34 -16.79
C ARG A 221 -27.66 -11.48 -16.35
N GLU A 222 -27.45 -10.66 -15.30
CA GLU A 222 -28.45 -9.77 -14.75
C GLU A 222 -27.93 -8.36 -14.50
N GLY A 223 -28.86 -7.39 -14.40
CA GLY A 223 -28.55 -6.01 -14.06
C GLY A 223 -27.86 -5.23 -15.19
N GLU A 224 -27.13 -4.19 -14.83
CA GLU A 224 -26.37 -3.33 -15.73
C GLU A 224 -24.86 -3.59 -15.57
N ASN A 225 -24.10 -3.32 -16.63
CA ASN A 225 -22.64 -3.36 -16.57
C ASN A 225 -22.11 -2.15 -15.79
N ARG A 226 -21.51 -2.41 -14.63
CA ARG A 226 -20.93 -1.38 -13.75
C ARG A 226 -19.55 -0.86 -14.19
N GLY A 227 -18.87 -1.60 -15.09
CA GLY A 227 -17.54 -1.24 -15.59
C GLY A 227 -16.60 -2.42 -15.71
N GLY A 228 -15.35 -2.12 -16.07
CA GLY A 228 -14.30 -3.10 -16.30
C GLY A 228 -13.61 -3.56 -15.03
N HIS A 229 -13.26 -4.84 -14.97
CA HIS A 229 -12.52 -5.47 -13.89
C HIS A 229 -11.53 -6.48 -14.46
N LEU A 230 -10.38 -6.66 -13.80
CA LEU A 230 -9.38 -7.65 -14.19
C LEU A 230 -9.29 -8.76 -13.15
N ILE A 231 -9.26 -10.00 -13.65
CA ILE A 231 -9.22 -11.24 -12.86
C ILE A 231 -8.17 -12.19 -13.42
N THR A 232 -7.80 -13.22 -12.64
CA THR A 232 -6.73 -14.15 -13.02
C THR A 232 -7.25 -15.57 -13.10
N PHE A 233 -6.93 -16.27 -14.20
CA PHE A 233 -7.17 -17.70 -14.36
C PHE A 233 -6.21 -18.49 -13.48
N VAL A 234 -6.75 -19.46 -12.71
CA VAL A 234 -5.95 -20.32 -11.82
C VAL A 234 -6.24 -21.81 -12.01
N GLY A 235 -7.11 -22.17 -12.96
CA GLY A 235 -7.42 -23.56 -13.25
C GLY A 235 -8.59 -23.70 -14.21
N TYR A 236 -8.94 -24.94 -14.54
CA TYR A 236 -10.14 -25.27 -15.30
C TYR A 236 -10.66 -26.66 -14.94
N ASN A 237 -11.93 -26.92 -15.26
CA ASN A 237 -12.57 -28.23 -15.14
C ASN A 237 -13.51 -28.46 -16.31
N ASP A 238 -13.14 -29.39 -17.20
CA ASP A 238 -13.90 -29.75 -18.43
C ASP A 238 -15.20 -30.49 -18.12
N THR A 239 -15.37 -31.00 -16.89
CA THR A 239 -16.54 -31.81 -16.51
C THR A 239 -17.55 -31.03 -15.68
N LEU A 240 -17.21 -29.79 -15.27
CA LEU A 240 -18.09 -28.96 -14.45
C LEU A 240 -19.30 -28.49 -15.27
N THR A 241 -20.51 -28.79 -14.78
CA THR A 241 -21.75 -28.33 -15.43
C THR A 241 -22.10 -26.93 -14.96
N THR A 242 -22.36 -26.04 -15.92
CA THR A 242 -22.85 -24.67 -15.68
C THR A 242 -24.17 -24.45 -16.40
N VAL A 243 -24.80 -23.29 -16.19
CA VAL A 243 -26.03 -22.92 -16.95
C VAL A 243 -25.76 -22.66 -18.43
N ASP A 244 -24.49 -22.37 -18.81
CA ASP A 244 -24.06 -22.18 -20.22
C ASP A 244 -23.65 -23.50 -20.90
N GLY A 245 -23.53 -24.59 -20.13
CA GLY A 245 -23.05 -25.87 -20.65
C GLY A 245 -21.97 -26.51 -19.78
N THR A 246 -21.12 -27.33 -20.39
CA THR A 246 -20.06 -28.08 -19.67
C THR A 246 -18.70 -27.43 -19.87
N GLY A 247 -17.97 -27.27 -18.77
CA GLY A 247 -16.64 -26.71 -18.72
C GLY A 247 -16.60 -25.29 -18.16
N ALA A 248 -15.67 -25.06 -17.24
CA ALA A 248 -15.45 -23.74 -16.64
C ALA A 248 -14.00 -23.54 -16.22
N PHE A 249 -13.57 -22.28 -16.18
CA PHE A 249 -12.32 -21.83 -15.60
C PHE A 249 -12.48 -21.50 -14.11
N ARG A 250 -11.50 -21.86 -13.30
CA ARG A 250 -11.34 -21.38 -11.95
C ARG A 250 -10.62 -20.03 -11.97
N MET A 251 -11.18 -19.04 -11.29
CA MET A 251 -10.69 -17.66 -11.28
C MET A 251 -10.42 -17.20 -9.86
N VAL A 252 -9.45 -16.28 -9.68
CA VAL A 252 -9.25 -15.54 -8.43
C VAL A 252 -9.58 -14.06 -8.61
N ASN A 253 -10.22 -13.48 -7.58
CA ASN A 253 -10.64 -12.08 -7.52
C ASN A 253 -9.87 -11.32 -6.43
N SER A 254 -9.79 -10.01 -6.53
CA SER A 254 -9.10 -9.11 -5.60
C SER A 254 -10.05 -8.38 -4.61
N TRP A 255 -11.17 -9.02 -4.23
CA TRP A 255 -12.16 -8.46 -3.29
C TRP A 255 -12.12 -9.13 -1.91
N GLY A 256 -11.00 -9.75 -1.58
CA GLY A 256 -10.76 -10.42 -0.31
C GLY A 256 -11.40 -11.81 -0.20
N PRO A 257 -11.00 -12.59 0.82
CA PRO A 257 -11.48 -13.96 1.01
C PRO A 257 -12.96 -14.04 1.48
N GLY A 258 -13.57 -12.91 1.83
CA GLY A 258 -15.00 -12.85 2.18
C GLY A 258 -15.93 -12.86 0.96
N TRP A 259 -15.42 -12.62 -0.26
CA TRP A 259 -16.17 -12.66 -1.49
C TRP A 259 -16.02 -14.03 -2.17
N GLY A 260 -17.07 -14.47 -2.87
CA GLY A 260 -17.05 -15.72 -3.62
C GLY A 260 -16.79 -16.96 -2.76
N GLN A 261 -16.10 -17.95 -3.28
CA GLN A 261 -15.60 -19.12 -2.56
C GLN A 261 -14.20 -18.85 -2.02
N ALA A 262 -14.08 -18.15 -0.90
CA ALA A 262 -12.82 -17.70 -0.32
C ALA A 262 -12.00 -16.85 -1.32
N GLY A 263 -12.65 -15.97 -2.10
CA GLY A 263 -12.04 -15.12 -3.12
C GLY A 263 -11.98 -15.73 -4.52
N TYR A 264 -12.39 -16.98 -4.67
CA TYR A 264 -12.42 -17.69 -5.95
C TYR A 264 -13.85 -17.85 -6.48
N PHE A 265 -13.96 -18.11 -7.79
CA PHE A 265 -15.23 -18.41 -8.45
C PHE A 265 -14.98 -19.22 -9.74
N TRP A 266 -16.04 -19.68 -10.38
CA TRP A 266 -16.00 -20.35 -11.66
C TRP A 266 -16.56 -19.45 -12.77
N MET A 267 -15.98 -19.50 -13.95
CA MET A 267 -16.47 -18.79 -15.12
C MET A 267 -16.61 -19.79 -16.28
N SER A 268 -17.82 -19.89 -16.87
CA SER A 268 -18.05 -20.81 -17.96
C SER A 268 -17.16 -20.50 -19.18
N TYR A 269 -16.86 -21.48 -20.00
CA TYR A 269 -16.11 -21.26 -21.23
C TYR A 269 -16.87 -20.32 -22.18
N GLU A 270 -18.19 -20.42 -22.23
CA GLU A 270 -19.05 -19.54 -23.00
C GLU A 270 -18.96 -18.09 -22.53
N ALA A 271 -18.93 -17.88 -21.22
CA ALA A 271 -18.81 -16.55 -20.63
C ALA A 271 -17.48 -15.85 -20.99
N VAL A 272 -16.38 -16.62 -21.14
CA VAL A 272 -15.08 -16.08 -21.58
C VAL A 272 -15.12 -15.62 -23.05
N MET A 273 -15.93 -16.24 -23.89
CA MET A 273 -16.13 -15.89 -25.29
C MET A 273 -17.20 -14.80 -25.49
N ASP A 274 -18.04 -14.55 -24.49
CA ASP A 274 -19.15 -13.59 -24.55
C ASP A 274 -18.66 -12.15 -24.57
N SER A 275 -18.95 -11.41 -25.61
CA SER A 275 -18.59 -10.00 -25.77
C SER A 275 -19.29 -9.03 -24.80
N PHE A 276 -20.34 -9.43 -24.12
CA PHE A 276 -20.99 -8.64 -23.06
C PHE A 276 -20.30 -8.83 -21.69
N LEU A 277 -19.95 -10.09 -21.36
CA LEU A 277 -19.23 -10.39 -20.11
C LEU A 277 -17.75 -10.09 -20.24
N CYS A 278 -17.15 -10.27 -21.40
CA CYS A 278 -15.76 -9.96 -21.71
C CYS A 278 -15.67 -9.02 -22.93
N PRO A 279 -15.96 -7.71 -22.76
CA PRO A 279 -16.09 -6.81 -23.92
C PRO A 279 -14.87 -6.74 -24.85
N GLY A 280 -13.65 -7.00 -24.35
CA GLY A 280 -12.41 -7.09 -25.16
C GLY A 280 -12.13 -8.49 -25.62
N ARG A 281 -12.55 -9.48 -24.85
CA ARG A 281 -12.18 -10.89 -25.05
C ARG A 281 -10.66 -11.06 -25.16
N GLU A 282 -9.91 -10.21 -24.44
CA GLU A 282 -8.46 -10.15 -24.44
C GLU A 282 -7.92 -10.84 -23.19
N VAL A 283 -7.05 -11.81 -23.39
CA VAL A 283 -6.28 -12.48 -22.35
C VAL A 283 -4.82 -12.10 -22.53
N ALA A 284 -4.18 -11.69 -21.42
CA ALA A 284 -2.77 -11.35 -21.44
C ALA A 284 -1.99 -12.13 -20.37
N TYR A 285 -0.72 -12.40 -20.67
CA TYR A 285 0.20 -13.10 -19.78
C TYR A 285 1.63 -12.58 -19.94
N LEU A 286 2.42 -12.76 -18.88
CA LEU A 286 3.85 -12.44 -18.84
C LEU A 286 4.67 -13.68 -19.27
N THR A 287 5.79 -13.43 -19.90
CA THR A 287 6.80 -14.47 -20.19
C THR A 287 8.01 -14.21 -19.29
N ASP A 288 8.31 -15.15 -18.40
CA ASP A 288 9.39 -14.98 -17.45
C ASP A 288 10.79 -15.22 -18.00
N THR A 289 11.78 -14.71 -17.27
CA THR A 289 13.21 -15.00 -17.47
C THR A 289 13.71 -15.67 -16.21
N VAL A 290 13.77 -17.00 -16.24
CA VAL A 290 14.27 -17.80 -15.11
C VAL A 290 15.69 -17.38 -14.72
N GLY A 291 15.90 -17.10 -13.44
CA GLY A 291 17.22 -16.73 -12.90
C GLY A 291 17.74 -15.38 -13.38
N TYR A 292 16.87 -14.43 -13.70
CA TYR A 292 17.30 -13.09 -14.11
C TYR A 292 18.14 -12.39 -13.03
N VAL A 293 19.31 -11.90 -13.43
CA VAL A 293 20.22 -11.17 -12.55
C VAL A 293 20.52 -9.80 -13.17
N PRO A 294 20.10 -8.70 -12.56
CA PRO A 294 20.45 -7.36 -13.02
C PRO A 294 21.97 -7.15 -12.89
N ARG A 295 22.59 -6.46 -13.86
CA ARG A 295 24.04 -6.21 -13.91
C ARG A 295 24.38 -4.73 -14.09
N LEU A 296 23.55 -3.98 -14.80
CA LEU A 296 23.78 -2.57 -15.09
C LEU A 296 22.51 -1.77 -14.73
N LEU A 297 22.59 -0.93 -13.72
CA LEU A 297 21.49 -0.10 -13.25
C LEU A 297 21.79 1.38 -13.45
N ALA A 298 20.81 2.14 -13.90
CA ALA A 298 20.85 3.59 -13.87
C ALA A 298 19.83 4.15 -12.87
N ARG A 299 20.09 5.35 -12.37
CA ARG A 299 19.23 6.08 -11.44
C ARG A 299 19.10 7.52 -11.88
N ALA A 300 17.91 8.09 -11.78
CA ALA A 300 17.69 9.51 -12.02
C ALA A 300 16.71 10.10 -11.01
N ASN A 301 17.04 11.27 -10.48
CA ASN A 301 16.14 12.11 -9.72
C ASN A 301 15.74 13.29 -10.59
N ILE A 302 14.44 13.43 -10.88
CA ILE A 302 13.91 14.38 -11.85
C ILE A 302 12.89 15.25 -11.13
N ASP A 303 13.14 16.54 -11.07
CA ASP A 303 12.18 17.55 -10.63
C ASP A 303 11.50 18.17 -11.85
N HIS A 304 10.29 17.72 -12.15
CA HIS A 304 9.47 18.28 -13.22
C HIS A 304 7.98 18.17 -12.83
N PRO A 305 7.19 19.26 -13.00
CA PRO A 305 5.79 19.29 -12.55
C PRO A 305 4.84 18.41 -13.39
N THR A 306 5.29 17.96 -14.57
CA THR A 306 4.50 17.04 -15.41
C THR A 306 5.41 16.01 -16.05
N ARG A 307 5.01 14.72 -16.00
CA ARG A 307 5.71 13.62 -16.67
C ARG A 307 5.08 13.21 -18.01
N ASP A 308 3.95 13.82 -18.36
CA ASP A 308 3.32 13.63 -19.68
C ASP A 308 4.22 14.20 -20.78
N ARG A 309 4.49 13.36 -21.80
CA ARG A 309 5.37 13.67 -22.93
C ARG A 309 6.83 13.94 -22.56
N PHE A 310 7.23 13.65 -21.33
CA PHE A 310 8.62 13.68 -20.94
C PHE A 310 9.33 12.43 -21.47
N GLY A 311 10.33 12.60 -22.29
CA GLY A 311 11.13 11.52 -22.88
C GLY A 311 12.32 11.17 -22.01
N LEU A 312 12.46 9.90 -21.63
CA LEU A 312 13.63 9.35 -20.95
C LEU A 312 14.29 8.31 -21.86
N GLN A 313 15.55 8.52 -22.18
CA GLN A 313 16.29 7.64 -23.07
C GLN A 313 17.66 7.34 -22.46
N PHE A 314 18.11 6.12 -22.59
CA PHE A 314 19.51 5.74 -22.34
C PHE A 314 20.19 5.37 -23.64
N SER A 315 21.42 5.85 -23.81
CA SER A 315 22.28 5.62 -24.96
C SER A 315 23.62 5.10 -24.48
N VAL A 316 23.98 3.90 -24.88
CA VAL A 316 25.27 3.28 -24.55
C VAL A 316 26.24 3.43 -25.75
N GLY A 317 27.40 3.95 -25.52
CA GLY A 317 28.36 4.33 -26.55
C GLY A 317 28.37 5.83 -26.84
N LYS A 318 28.52 6.21 -28.11
CA LYS A 318 28.51 7.63 -28.49
C LYS A 318 27.08 8.18 -28.46
N ARG A 319 26.93 9.41 -27.96
CA ARG A 319 25.61 10.07 -27.83
C ARG A 319 24.72 10.00 -29.10
N TRP A 320 25.29 10.17 -30.28
CA TRP A 320 24.56 10.22 -31.57
C TRP A 320 24.75 8.98 -32.43
N SER A 321 25.56 8.02 -31.97
CA SER A 321 25.78 6.73 -32.62
C SER A 321 25.89 5.66 -31.54
N ALA A 322 24.78 5.37 -30.92
CA ALA A 322 24.68 4.42 -29.83
C ALA A 322 24.90 2.98 -30.30
N LEU A 323 25.65 2.22 -29.51
CA LEU A 323 25.73 0.76 -29.65
C LEU A 323 24.43 0.09 -29.22
N TRP A 324 23.75 0.69 -28.24
CA TRP A 324 22.46 0.28 -27.70
C TRP A 324 21.65 1.48 -27.28
N LEU A 325 20.33 1.43 -27.50
CA LEU A 325 19.41 2.52 -27.23
C LEU A 325 18.18 1.98 -26.53
N TYR A 326 17.80 2.62 -25.46
CA TYR A 326 16.59 2.29 -24.70
C TYR A 326 15.75 3.53 -24.42
N ASN A 327 14.45 3.43 -24.70
CA ASN A 327 13.48 4.47 -24.41
C ASN A 327 12.49 3.96 -23.37
N PHE A 328 12.49 4.54 -22.19
CA PHE A 328 11.53 4.22 -21.15
C PHE A 328 10.19 4.93 -21.44
N ARG A 329 9.11 4.17 -21.57
CA ARG A 329 7.83 4.69 -22.06
C ARG A 329 6.62 4.31 -21.21
N SER A 330 6.76 3.46 -20.21
CA SER A 330 5.60 2.93 -19.45
C SER A 330 4.77 4.02 -18.80
N TRP A 331 5.38 5.06 -18.25
CA TRP A 331 4.63 6.14 -17.62
C TRP A 331 3.96 7.11 -18.62
N ALA A 332 4.57 7.34 -19.77
CA ALA A 332 4.00 8.21 -20.80
C ALA A 332 2.66 7.69 -21.32
N ARG A 333 2.42 6.38 -21.22
CA ARG A 333 1.14 5.76 -21.58
C ARG A 333 0.02 6.13 -20.60
N ALA A 334 0.35 6.46 -19.37
CA ALA A 334 -0.63 6.85 -18.35
C ALA A 334 -1.24 8.26 -18.54
N ARG A 335 -0.73 9.05 -19.46
CA ARG A 335 -1.23 10.41 -19.85
C ARG A 335 -1.49 11.31 -18.65
N THR A 336 -0.48 11.56 -17.84
CA THR A 336 -0.67 12.27 -16.58
C THR A 336 0.05 13.59 -16.53
N ASP A 337 -0.67 14.63 -16.08
CA ASP A 337 -0.13 15.97 -15.75
C ASP A 337 0.49 15.98 -14.33
N GLN A 338 0.84 14.82 -13.78
CA GLN A 338 1.41 14.69 -12.45
C GLN A 338 2.92 14.91 -12.44
N PRO A 339 3.50 15.41 -11.35
CA PRO A 339 4.94 15.57 -11.22
C PRO A 339 5.67 14.22 -11.18
N PHE A 340 6.97 14.26 -11.44
CA PHE A 340 7.85 13.15 -11.06
C PHE A 340 7.90 12.99 -9.53
N PRO A 341 8.23 11.79 -9.02
CA PRO A 341 8.39 11.58 -7.58
C PRO A 341 9.63 12.28 -7.03
N ASP A 342 9.61 12.62 -5.74
CA ASP A 342 10.75 13.27 -5.06
C ASP A 342 11.95 12.33 -4.84
N ASN A 343 11.84 11.05 -5.20
CA ASN A 343 12.91 10.06 -5.06
C ASN A 343 13.49 9.64 -6.41
N LYS A 344 14.62 8.96 -6.37
CA LYS A 344 15.25 8.43 -7.57
C LYS A 344 14.47 7.25 -8.13
N ILE A 345 14.34 7.24 -9.45
CA ILE A 345 13.82 6.13 -10.24
C ILE A 345 15.01 5.29 -10.68
N VAL A 346 14.86 3.96 -10.64
CA VAL A 346 15.89 3.02 -11.07
C VAL A 346 15.48 2.38 -12.39
N PHE A 347 16.40 2.33 -13.32
CA PHE A 347 16.25 1.73 -14.64
C PHE A 347 17.23 0.57 -14.77
N ASP A 348 16.75 -0.54 -15.31
CA ASP A 348 17.59 -1.69 -15.59
C ASP A 348 18.09 -1.64 -17.05
N LEU A 349 19.40 -1.53 -17.20
CA LEU A 349 20.08 -1.46 -18.48
C LEU A 349 20.94 -2.72 -18.73
N THR A 350 20.64 -3.82 -18.05
CA THR A 350 21.44 -5.05 -18.06
C THR A 350 21.72 -5.60 -19.47
N ASP A 351 20.78 -5.42 -20.41
CA ASP A 351 20.95 -5.83 -21.81
C ASP A 351 22.14 -5.14 -22.48
N ALA A 352 22.56 -3.99 -21.95
CA ALA A 352 23.71 -3.24 -22.45
C ALA A 352 25.01 -3.47 -21.67
N ALA A 353 25.00 -4.23 -20.60
CA ALA A 353 26.17 -4.43 -19.74
C ALA A 353 27.38 -4.98 -20.50
N SER A 354 27.15 -5.89 -21.44
CA SER A 354 28.20 -6.51 -22.25
C SER A 354 29.04 -5.51 -23.06
N PHE A 355 28.47 -4.38 -23.47
CA PHE A 355 29.23 -3.34 -24.21
C PHE A 355 30.28 -2.65 -23.33
N ILE A 356 29.96 -2.50 -22.03
CA ILE A 356 30.87 -1.92 -21.03
C ILE A 356 31.95 -2.94 -20.65
N GLU A 357 31.53 -4.15 -20.33
CA GLU A 357 32.41 -5.25 -19.88
C GLU A 357 33.40 -5.67 -20.95
N SER A 358 32.99 -5.72 -22.20
CA SER A 358 33.85 -6.00 -23.34
C SER A 358 34.74 -4.80 -23.77
N LYS A 359 34.63 -3.66 -23.03
CA LYS A 359 35.36 -2.41 -23.30
C LYS A 359 35.11 -1.83 -24.70
N GLN A 360 33.98 -2.10 -25.30
CA GLN A 360 33.56 -1.46 -26.56
C GLN A 360 33.25 0.03 -26.34
N THR A 361 32.80 0.36 -25.15
CA THR A 361 32.63 1.73 -24.69
C THR A 361 32.75 1.81 -23.16
N ASP A 362 33.04 2.98 -22.63
CA ASP A 362 33.02 3.36 -21.22
C ASP A 362 31.90 4.35 -20.92
N SER A 363 31.06 4.68 -21.90
CA SER A 363 30.19 5.84 -21.84
C SER A 363 28.72 5.47 -21.96
N ILE A 364 27.92 5.97 -21.03
CA ILE A 364 26.44 5.88 -21.03
C ILE A 364 25.91 7.30 -20.91
N TYR A 365 24.92 7.61 -21.74
CA TYR A 365 24.19 8.88 -21.67
C TYR A 365 22.75 8.64 -21.25
N PHE A 366 22.32 9.28 -20.18
CA PHE A 366 20.92 9.53 -19.90
C PHE A 366 20.49 10.78 -20.66
N VAL A 367 19.39 10.72 -21.38
CA VAL A 367 18.87 11.83 -22.17
C VAL A 367 17.45 12.13 -21.75
N ALA A 368 17.22 13.32 -21.25
CA ALA A 368 15.90 13.82 -20.87
C ALA A 368 15.39 14.83 -21.90
N THR A 369 14.12 14.74 -22.24
CA THR A 369 13.48 15.63 -23.22
C THR A 369 12.08 16.01 -22.75
N ASP A 370 11.82 17.30 -22.59
CA ASP A 370 10.46 17.80 -22.40
C ASP A 370 9.83 18.15 -23.77
N GLY A 371 8.93 17.27 -24.20
CA GLY A 371 8.25 17.39 -25.49
C GLY A 371 6.96 18.22 -25.46
N ARG A 372 6.53 18.69 -24.27
CA ARG A 372 5.25 19.37 -24.08
C ARG A 372 5.42 20.87 -24.02
N ARG A 373 5.48 21.62 -24.89
CA ARG A 373 5.62 23.10 -24.86
C ARG A 373 4.46 23.79 -24.13
N ASP A 374 4.49 23.74 -22.79
CA ASP A 374 3.43 24.25 -21.91
C ASP A 374 3.92 25.28 -20.87
N SER A 375 5.13 25.81 -21.08
CA SER A 375 5.81 26.78 -20.21
C SER A 375 6.19 26.23 -18.83
N LYS A 376 6.15 24.91 -18.63
CA LYS A 376 6.68 24.25 -17.44
C LYS A 376 8.12 23.84 -17.72
N THR A 377 8.97 24.02 -16.74
CA THR A 377 10.38 23.63 -16.82
C THR A 377 10.71 22.77 -15.61
N GLY A 378 11.72 21.95 -15.74
CA GLY A 378 12.22 21.13 -14.65
C GLY A 378 13.73 20.96 -14.72
N SER A 379 14.23 20.04 -13.92
CA SER A 379 15.66 19.73 -13.83
C SER A 379 15.90 18.24 -13.58
N VAL A 380 16.98 17.70 -14.08
CA VAL A 380 17.56 16.47 -13.55
C VAL A 380 18.45 16.86 -12.39
N LEU A 381 18.05 16.49 -11.17
CA LEU A 381 18.78 16.82 -9.95
C LEU A 381 20.03 15.96 -9.78
N SER A 382 19.91 14.67 -10.13
CA SER A 382 21.04 13.73 -10.15
C SER A 382 20.79 12.62 -11.15
N SER A 383 21.85 12.10 -11.72
CA SER A 383 21.83 10.87 -12.51
C SER A 383 23.09 10.07 -12.24
N SER A 384 22.96 8.76 -12.08
CA SER A 384 24.08 7.85 -11.87
C SER A 384 23.87 6.53 -12.58
N VAL A 385 24.95 5.83 -12.87
CA VAL A 385 24.97 4.50 -13.46
C VAL A 385 25.88 3.60 -12.62
N GLN A 386 25.53 2.35 -12.47
CA GLN A 386 26.29 1.35 -11.72
C GLN A 386 26.33 0.03 -12.47
N LEU A 387 27.53 -0.43 -12.80
CA LEU A 387 27.73 -1.84 -13.10
C LEU A 387 27.88 -2.58 -11.77
N LEU A 388 26.93 -3.47 -11.45
CA LEU A 388 26.81 -4.06 -10.10
C LEU A 388 28.05 -4.85 -9.69
N ASP A 389 28.72 -5.49 -10.65
CA ASP A 389 29.97 -6.22 -10.39
C ASP A 389 31.16 -5.28 -10.07
N TRP A 390 31.02 -3.99 -10.33
CA TRP A 390 32.04 -3.00 -9.96
C TRP A 390 31.72 -2.23 -8.69
N GLY A 391 30.49 -2.34 -8.18
CA GLY A 391 30.02 -1.69 -6.94
C GLY A 391 29.87 -0.17 -7.02
N THR A 392 30.71 0.50 -7.80
CA THR A 392 30.82 1.95 -7.86
C THR A 392 29.66 2.62 -8.61
N LEU A 393 29.15 3.72 -8.05
CA LEU A 393 28.18 4.61 -8.68
C LEU A 393 28.90 5.71 -9.47
N PHE A 394 28.69 5.77 -10.78
CA PHE A 394 29.22 6.79 -11.66
C PHE A 394 28.20 7.89 -11.89
N TYR A 395 28.42 9.06 -11.32
CA TYR A 395 27.52 10.21 -11.42
C TYR A 395 27.77 11.03 -12.68
N ALA A 396 26.72 11.63 -13.22
CA ALA A 396 26.86 12.61 -14.27
C ALA A 396 27.36 13.94 -13.69
N GLU A 397 28.49 14.42 -14.17
CA GLU A 397 29.11 15.69 -13.71
C GLU A 397 28.23 16.91 -14.02
N SER A 398 27.30 16.80 -14.99
CA SER A 398 26.43 17.88 -15.43
C SER A 398 25.17 18.05 -14.59
N CYS A 399 24.97 17.29 -13.52
CA CYS A 399 23.84 17.46 -12.60
C CYS A 399 24.19 18.42 -11.43
N PRO A 400 23.22 19.18 -10.90
CA PRO A 400 21.88 19.39 -11.45
C PRO A 400 21.85 20.23 -12.71
N ARG A 401 20.91 19.94 -13.64
CA ARG A 401 20.78 20.68 -14.90
C ARG A 401 19.33 20.80 -15.33
N SER A 402 18.95 22.01 -15.76
CA SER A 402 17.61 22.33 -16.24
C SER A 402 17.29 21.65 -17.58
N ILE A 403 16.03 21.28 -17.74
CA ILE A 403 15.45 20.75 -18.97
C ILE A 403 14.53 21.82 -19.54
N PRO A 404 14.83 22.34 -20.74
CA PRO A 404 14.03 23.40 -21.33
C PRO A 404 12.74 22.86 -21.93
N ASP A 405 11.65 23.62 -21.78
CA ASP A 405 10.35 23.39 -22.41
C ASP A 405 10.39 23.74 -23.91
N ASN A 406 11.14 23.00 -24.70
CA ASN A 406 11.29 23.27 -26.14
C ASN A 406 11.46 22.03 -27.01
N GLY A 407 11.42 20.83 -26.43
CA GLY A 407 11.65 19.56 -27.11
C GLY A 407 13.11 19.23 -27.41
N ASN A 408 14.06 20.03 -26.93
CA ASN A 408 15.48 19.72 -27.10
C ASN A 408 15.96 18.68 -26.09
N ALA A 409 16.66 17.68 -26.57
CA ALA A 409 17.25 16.62 -25.77
C ALA A 409 18.45 17.11 -24.94
N VAL A 410 18.38 16.92 -23.63
CA VAL A 410 19.45 17.26 -22.68
C VAL A 410 20.17 15.97 -22.23
N PRO A 411 21.45 15.79 -22.60
CA PRO A 411 22.23 14.61 -22.22
C PRO A 411 22.93 14.79 -20.89
N PHE A 412 23.03 13.69 -20.15
CA PHE A 412 23.80 13.52 -18.93
C PHE A 412 24.76 12.36 -19.14
N GLY A 413 26.03 12.65 -19.31
CA GLY A 413 27.09 11.66 -19.61
C GLY A 413 27.60 11.00 -18.34
N HIS A 414 27.78 9.70 -18.37
CA HIS A 414 28.44 8.89 -17.35
C HIS A 414 29.61 8.17 -18.00
N ARG A 415 30.76 8.21 -17.36
CA ARG A 415 31.94 7.46 -17.77
C ARG A 415 32.27 6.41 -16.74
N LEU A 416 32.22 5.14 -17.14
CA LEU A 416 32.43 4.00 -16.26
C LEU A 416 33.87 3.53 -16.34
N VAL A 417 34.61 3.68 -15.25
CA VAL A 417 36.00 3.24 -15.14
C VAL A 417 36.13 2.32 -13.95
N GLN A 418 36.53 1.08 -14.17
CA GLN A 418 36.77 0.15 -13.08
C GLN A 418 37.92 0.63 -12.21
N LEU A 419 37.74 0.68 -10.90
CA LEU A 419 38.72 1.13 -9.93
C LEU A 419 39.74 0.03 -9.61
N ASP A 420 40.95 0.40 -9.22
CA ASP A 420 41.92 -0.59 -8.77
C ASP A 420 41.69 -0.97 -7.29
N ASN A 421 41.33 -0.02 -6.48
CA ASN A 421 41.13 -0.19 -5.05
C ASN A 421 39.71 0.26 -4.70
N ASN A 422 38.83 -0.69 -4.45
CA ASN A 422 37.47 -0.45 -3.96
C ASN A 422 36.98 -1.65 -3.18
N VAL A 423 36.67 -1.48 -1.89
CA VAL A 423 36.07 -2.48 -1.03
C VAL A 423 34.79 -1.96 -0.41
N SER A 424 33.82 -2.81 -0.22
CA SER A 424 32.48 -2.42 0.21
C SER A 424 31.97 -3.33 1.32
N THR A 425 31.11 -2.78 2.17
CA THR A 425 30.20 -3.57 3.00
C THR A 425 28.90 -3.79 2.24
N THR A 426 28.70 -4.96 1.64
CA THR A 426 27.55 -5.23 0.78
C THR A 426 26.27 -5.38 1.55
N VAL A 427 26.32 -6.07 2.70
CA VAL A 427 25.13 -6.36 3.50
C VAL A 427 25.47 -6.71 4.94
N ILE A 428 24.65 -6.30 5.88
CA ILE A 428 24.62 -6.83 7.24
C ILE A 428 23.67 -8.03 7.24
N LEU A 429 24.20 -9.23 7.59
CA LEU A 429 23.43 -10.48 7.61
C LEU A 429 22.71 -10.66 8.95
N ALA A 430 23.36 -10.29 10.05
CA ALA A 430 22.81 -10.31 11.41
C ALA A 430 23.49 -9.23 12.28
N PRO A 431 22.81 -8.73 13.35
CA PRO A 431 21.39 -8.90 13.64
C PRO A 431 20.49 -7.97 12.81
N ARG A 432 19.22 -8.35 12.63
CA ARG A 432 18.21 -7.57 11.90
C ARG A 432 16.83 -7.70 12.54
N GLY A 433 16.00 -6.68 12.43
CA GLY A 433 14.59 -6.73 12.83
C GLY A 433 14.38 -6.83 14.34
N ILE A 434 13.35 -7.56 14.75
CA ILE A 434 12.96 -7.73 16.15
C ILE A 434 13.75 -8.87 16.76
N LEU A 435 14.40 -8.62 17.90
CA LEU A 435 15.30 -9.53 18.58
C LEU A 435 14.79 -9.83 19.99
N GLU A 436 15.12 -11.02 20.52
CA GLU A 436 14.79 -11.37 21.91
C GLU A 436 15.74 -10.64 22.88
N PRO A 437 15.21 -9.95 23.92
CA PRO A 437 16.03 -9.36 24.97
C PRO A 437 16.93 -10.38 25.65
N ASP A 438 18.05 -9.94 26.16
CA ASP A 438 19.06 -10.76 26.88
C ASP A 438 19.63 -11.92 26.08
N SER A 439 19.25 -12.07 24.82
CA SER A 439 19.82 -13.04 23.89
C SER A 439 21.10 -12.53 23.26
N SER A 440 22.04 -13.47 23.01
CA SER A 440 23.31 -13.16 22.37
C SER A 440 23.24 -13.41 20.86
N TYR A 441 23.61 -12.43 20.06
CA TYR A 441 23.72 -12.51 18.61
C TYR A 441 25.16 -12.26 18.18
N VAL A 442 25.65 -13.03 17.22
CA VAL A 442 26.93 -12.78 16.55
C VAL A 442 26.64 -11.85 15.37
N PRO A 443 27.11 -10.58 15.41
CA PRO A 443 26.97 -9.71 14.24
C PRO A 443 27.75 -10.29 13.07
N THR A 444 27.11 -10.33 11.91
CA THR A 444 27.70 -10.83 10.65
C THR A 444 27.43 -9.88 9.52
N ALA A 445 28.43 -9.66 8.69
CA ALA A 445 28.33 -8.83 7.51
C ALA A 445 29.12 -9.44 6.36
N GLU A 446 28.68 -9.20 5.13
CA GLU A 446 29.44 -9.51 3.93
C GLU A 446 30.20 -8.29 3.46
N VAL A 447 31.48 -8.46 3.21
CA VAL A 447 32.33 -7.48 2.54
C VAL A 447 32.77 -8.02 1.19
N ARG A 448 32.99 -7.13 0.22
CA ARG A 448 33.39 -7.50 -1.14
C ARG A 448 34.48 -6.59 -1.66
N ASN A 449 35.41 -7.16 -2.41
CA ASN A 449 36.42 -6.42 -3.17
C ASN A 449 35.89 -6.19 -4.60
N PHE A 450 35.52 -4.95 -4.91
CA PHE A 450 35.09 -4.51 -6.24
C PHE A 450 36.25 -3.96 -7.10
N GLY A 451 37.46 -3.79 -6.49
CA GLY A 451 38.64 -3.36 -7.18
C GLY A 451 39.26 -4.44 -8.06
N THR A 452 40.26 -4.06 -8.85
CA THR A 452 41.09 -4.97 -9.66
C THR A 452 42.32 -5.47 -8.92
N ALA A 453 42.68 -4.84 -7.79
CA ALA A 453 43.78 -5.25 -6.91
C ALA A 453 43.30 -6.07 -5.70
N THR A 454 44.15 -6.99 -5.20
CA THR A 454 43.91 -7.69 -3.93
C THR A 454 43.96 -6.70 -2.76
N ALA A 455 42.99 -6.74 -1.87
CA ALA A 455 42.85 -5.79 -0.78
C ALA A 455 42.98 -6.42 0.60
N SER A 456 43.56 -5.69 1.56
CA SER A 456 43.57 -6.03 2.99
C SER A 456 43.18 -4.80 3.78
N PHE A 457 42.16 -4.92 4.64
CA PHE A 457 41.54 -3.77 5.31
C PHE A 457 40.82 -4.20 6.62
N PRO A 458 40.71 -3.30 7.61
CA PRO A 458 39.83 -3.52 8.72
C PRO A 458 38.35 -3.29 8.33
N ALA A 459 37.48 -4.15 8.84
CA ALA A 459 36.02 -3.95 8.79
C ALA A 459 35.51 -3.77 10.23
N MET A 460 34.71 -2.73 10.44
CA MET A 460 34.22 -2.33 11.76
C MET A 460 32.69 -2.47 11.80
N VAL A 461 32.17 -3.04 12.89
CA VAL A 461 30.74 -3.04 13.18
C VAL A 461 30.46 -2.23 14.45
N SER A 462 29.33 -1.53 14.47
CA SER A 462 28.80 -0.86 15.66
C SER A 462 27.29 -1.06 15.78
N ILE A 463 26.77 -1.15 17.01
CA ILE A 463 25.35 -1.27 17.31
C ILE A 463 24.98 -0.20 18.34
N GLY A 464 24.32 0.86 17.89
CA GLY A 464 24.09 2.05 18.70
C GLY A 464 25.41 2.62 19.26
N ALA A 465 25.37 3.12 20.51
CA ALA A 465 26.55 3.64 21.21
C ALA A 465 27.23 2.60 22.10
N GLY A 466 26.65 1.40 22.26
CA GLY A 466 27.03 0.45 23.30
C GLY A 466 27.87 -0.75 22.82
N TYR A 467 28.05 -0.91 21.52
CA TYR A 467 28.81 -2.03 20.98
C TYR A 467 29.59 -1.62 19.74
N ALA A 468 30.85 -2.02 19.70
CA ALA A 468 31.72 -1.90 18.51
C ALA A 468 32.75 -3.01 18.52
N ASP A 469 33.06 -3.53 17.33
CA ASP A 469 34.12 -4.52 17.12
C ASP A 469 34.75 -4.35 15.74
N THR A 470 35.95 -4.93 15.55
CA THR A 470 36.72 -4.81 14.31
C THR A 470 37.35 -6.15 13.95
N VAL A 471 37.17 -6.54 12.69
CA VAL A 471 37.79 -7.74 12.10
C VAL A 471 38.72 -7.33 10.97
N GLN A 472 39.91 -7.95 10.90
CA GLN A 472 40.88 -7.72 9.83
C GLN A 472 40.59 -8.69 8.68
N VAL A 473 40.31 -8.13 7.50
CA VAL A 473 40.25 -8.86 6.23
C VAL A 473 41.64 -8.88 5.60
N ASN A 474 42.06 -10.06 5.19
CA ASN A 474 43.40 -10.24 4.63
C ASN A 474 43.33 -10.82 3.22
N SER A 475 44.02 -10.14 2.28
CA SER A 475 44.22 -10.62 0.91
C SER A 475 42.95 -11.03 0.16
N LEU A 476 41.88 -10.24 0.31
CA LEU A 476 40.62 -10.46 -0.41
C LEU A 476 40.86 -10.23 -1.91
N ALA A 477 40.71 -11.27 -2.70
CA ALA A 477 40.99 -11.22 -4.15
C ALA A 477 39.95 -10.34 -4.88
N PRO A 478 40.26 -9.80 -6.07
CA PRO A 478 39.32 -9.10 -6.92
C PRO A 478 38.02 -9.90 -7.14
N ALA A 479 36.87 -9.21 -7.14
CA ALA A 479 35.52 -9.75 -7.28
C ALA A 479 35.09 -10.79 -6.23
N SER A 480 35.91 -11.06 -5.20
CA SER A 480 35.60 -11.96 -4.10
C SER A 480 34.84 -11.26 -2.99
N ALA A 481 34.02 -12.06 -2.27
CA ALA A 481 33.33 -11.65 -1.05
C ALA A 481 33.76 -12.52 0.11
N GLU A 482 33.67 -11.99 1.34
CA GLU A 482 33.94 -12.69 2.59
C GLU A 482 32.83 -12.32 3.61
N THR A 483 32.33 -13.35 4.29
CA THR A 483 31.42 -13.15 5.42
C THR A 483 32.21 -13.04 6.71
N LEU A 484 32.06 -11.91 7.39
CA LEU A 484 32.76 -11.62 8.63
C LEU A 484 31.84 -11.90 9.82
N GLU A 485 32.40 -12.51 10.85
CA GLU A 485 31.76 -12.71 12.16
C GLU A 485 32.49 -11.82 13.19
N PHE A 486 31.71 -11.06 13.96
CA PHE A 486 32.20 -10.18 15.01
C PHE A 486 31.93 -10.77 16.40
N ALA A 487 32.49 -10.18 17.45
CA ALA A 487 32.25 -10.63 18.81
C ALA A 487 30.75 -10.61 19.15
N PRO A 488 30.26 -11.56 19.96
CA PRO A 488 28.84 -11.62 20.31
C PRO A 488 28.34 -10.33 20.99
N TRP A 489 27.14 -9.89 20.61
CA TRP A 489 26.42 -8.78 21.22
C TRP A 489 25.18 -9.27 21.93
N VAL A 490 24.96 -8.79 23.17
CA VAL A 490 23.76 -9.10 23.95
C VAL A 490 22.74 -7.98 23.78
N VAL A 491 21.52 -8.36 23.41
CA VAL A 491 20.43 -7.41 23.18
C VAL A 491 19.96 -6.81 24.51
N PRO A 492 20.01 -5.50 24.71
CA PRO A 492 19.46 -4.85 25.89
C PRO A 492 17.95 -5.08 26.03
N ALA A 493 17.43 -5.08 27.26
CA ALA A 493 16.00 -5.29 27.56
C ALA A 493 15.06 -4.34 26.79
N ARG A 494 15.50 -3.13 26.52
CA ARG A 494 14.85 -2.18 25.60
C ARG A 494 15.92 -1.54 24.72
N CYS A 495 15.83 -1.77 23.42
CA CYS A 495 16.68 -1.07 22.46
C CYS A 495 15.99 -0.86 21.13
N THR A 496 16.31 0.26 20.52
CA THR A 496 16.19 0.50 19.08
C THR A 496 17.54 1.03 18.67
N ALA A 497 18.22 0.32 17.78
CA ALA A 497 19.58 0.67 17.42
C ALA A 497 19.82 0.49 15.92
N VAL A 498 20.67 1.35 15.37
CA VAL A 498 21.24 1.15 14.04
C VAL A 498 22.46 0.23 14.19
N VAL A 499 22.46 -0.86 13.46
CA VAL A 499 23.64 -1.67 13.19
C VAL A 499 24.32 -1.05 11.99
N ARG A 500 25.60 -0.73 12.12
CA ARG A 500 26.41 -0.14 11.06
C ARG A 500 27.68 -0.98 10.89
N CYS A 501 27.93 -1.47 9.68
CA CYS A 501 29.21 -2.07 9.33
C CYS A 501 29.91 -1.20 8.29
N SER A 502 31.23 -1.05 8.39
CA SER A 502 32.02 -0.25 7.46
C SER A 502 33.38 -0.86 7.19
N THR A 503 33.81 -0.82 5.95
CA THR A 503 35.19 -1.10 5.50
C THR A 503 36.06 0.15 5.67
N ALA A 504 37.39 -0.02 5.76
CA ALA A 504 38.34 1.07 5.90
C ALA A 504 39.66 0.76 5.17
N LEU A 505 39.61 0.58 3.85
CA LEU A 505 40.79 0.47 3.01
C LEU A 505 41.40 1.87 2.83
N SER A 506 42.70 2.02 3.16
CA SER A 506 43.38 3.35 3.23
C SER A 506 43.51 4.06 1.90
N ASN A 507 43.48 3.32 0.81
CA ASN A 507 43.58 3.85 -0.57
C ASN A 507 42.33 3.50 -1.40
N ASP A 508 41.18 3.38 -0.73
CA ASP A 508 39.92 3.21 -1.41
C ASP A 508 39.62 4.40 -2.34
N GLU A 509 39.25 4.11 -3.56
CA GLU A 509 38.97 5.14 -4.59
C GLU A 509 37.49 5.52 -4.62
N TYR A 510 36.60 4.78 -3.84
CA TYR A 510 35.18 5.08 -3.78
C TYR A 510 34.56 4.76 -2.39
N HIS A 511 34.51 5.76 -1.53
CA HIS A 511 33.95 5.62 -0.17
C HIS A 511 32.41 5.59 -0.08
N GLY A 512 31.70 5.65 -1.20
CA GLY A 512 30.24 5.69 -1.22
C GLY A 512 29.56 4.37 -0.86
N ASP A 513 30.28 3.25 -0.93
CA ASP A 513 29.80 1.90 -0.67
C ASP A 513 30.47 1.21 0.54
N ASP A 514 31.35 1.95 1.25
CA ASP A 514 32.03 1.45 2.44
C ASP A 514 31.08 1.00 3.57
N VAL A 515 29.85 1.52 3.61
CA VAL A 515 28.97 1.43 4.77
C VAL A 515 27.64 0.77 4.45
N ALA A 516 27.32 -0.29 5.17
CA ALA A 516 25.95 -0.82 5.25
C ALA A 516 25.32 -0.54 6.63
N THR A 517 24.00 -0.42 6.64
CA THR A 517 23.21 -0.25 7.88
C THR A 517 21.99 -1.16 7.91
N SER A 518 21.61 -1.57 9.12
CA SER A 518 20.33 -2.20 9.39
C SER A 518 19.74 -1.68 10.71
N LEU A 519 18.46 -1.93 10.94
CA LEU A 519 17.79 -1.57 12.19
C LEU A 519 17.46 -2.81 13.01
N VAL A 520 17.56 -2.68 14.33
CA VAL A 520 17.18 -3.73 15.29
C VAL A 520 16.33 -3.13 16.40
N TRP A 521 15.40 -3.93 16.91
CA TRP A 521 14.54 -3.59 18.04
C TRP A 521 14.52 -4.76 19.03
N ALA A 522 14.68 -4.48 20.31
CA ALA A 522 14.38 -5.49 21.33
C ALA A 522 12.88 -5.76 21.35
N ARG A 523 12.48 -7.03 21.35
CA ARG A 523 11.08 -7.40 21.53
C ARG A 523 10.64 -7.01 22.93
N TYR A 524 9.52 -6.32 23.04
CA TYR A 524 8.85 -6.10 24.30
C TYR A 524 7.34 -6.04 24.12
N HIS A 525 6.64 -6.41 25.17
CA HIS A 525 5.20 -6.46 25.26
C HIS A 525 4.72 -5.33 26.14
N ASP A 526 3.80 -4.51 25.69
CA ASP A 526 3.24 -3.42 26.47
C ASP A 526 1.92 -2.98 25.84
N ALA A 527 0.81 -3.20 26.56
CA ALA A 527 -0.48 -2.70 26.15
C ALA A 527 -1.18 -2.06 27.35
N GLY A 528 -1.54 -0.79 27.25
CA GLY A 528 -2.11 -0.01 28.34
C GLY A 528 -3.51 0.53 28.05
N LEU A 529 -4.25 0.83 29.08
CA LEU A 529 -5.53 1.54 29.00
C LEU A 529 -5.30 3.03 28.75
N VAL A 530 -6.00 3.57 27.76
CA VAL A 530 -5.90 4.99 27.39
C VAL A 530 -7.06 5.78 27.97
N ASP A 531 -8.28 5.22 27.92
CA ASP A 531 -9.50 5.93 28.31
C ASP A 531 -10.67 4.98 28.59
N ILE A 532 -11.57 5.37 29.48
CA ILE A 532 -12.92 4.79 29.63
C ILE A 532 -13.88 5.62 28.78
N LEU A 533 -14.29 5.08 27.65
CA LEU A 533 -15.11 5.81 26.69
C LEU A 533 -16.61 5.85 27.12
N VAL A 534 -17.09 4.76 27.71
CA VAL A 534 -18.46 4.57 28.17
C VAL A 534 -18.42 3.76 29.47
N PRO A 535 -19.18 4.10 30.52
CA PRO A 535 -20.18 5.18 30.60
C PRO A 535 -19.58 6.56 30.67
N ALA A 536 -20.35 7.58 30.26
CA ALA A 536 -20.04 8.98 30.50
C ALA A 536 -20.13 9.32 32.00
N ASP A 537 -19.71 10.53 32.39
CA ASP A 537 -19.73 11.03 33.75
C ASP A 537 -21.13 10.95 34.41
N THR A 538 -22.19 11.01 33.61
CA THR A 538 -23.59 10.87 34.07
C THR A 538 -24.40 10.01 33.12
N VAL A 539 -25.21 9.11 33.66
CA VAL A 539 -26.07 8.19 32.92
C VAL A 539 -27.44 8.07 33.57
N ASP A 540 -28.45 7.79 32.74
CA ASP A 540 -29.82 7.61 33.21
C ASP A 540 -30.07 6.20 33.80
N SER A 541 -30.79 6.11 34.91
CA SER A 541 -31.24 4.83 35.47
C SER A 541 -32.14 4.09 34.49
N GLY A 542 -31.95 2.77 34.37
CA GLY A 542 -32.74 1.90 33.48
C GLY A 542 -32.30 1.96 32.01
N ARG A 543 -31.40 2.82 31.61
CA ARG A 543 -30.86 2.89 30.25
C ARG A 543 -29.90 1.73 30.00
N ILE A 544 -30.01 1.11 28.82
CA ILE A 544 -29.02 0.09 28.38
C ILE A 544 -27.73 0.78 27.98
N ILE A 545 -26.62 0.42 28.62
CA ILE A 545 -25.28 0.96 28.38
C ILE A 545 -24.36 -0.18 27.95
N TYR A 546 -23.51 0.08 26.99
CA TYR A 546 -22.43 -0.80 26.57
C TYR A 546 -21.09 -0.21 27.01
N PRO A 547 -20.57 -0.58 28.21
CA PRO A 547 -19.28 -0.03 28.64
C PRO A 547 -18.19 -0.28 27.61
N SER A 548 -17.35 0.71 27.40
CA SER A 548 -16.25 0.58 26.46
C SER A 548 -15.02 1.34 26.91
N VAL A 549 -13.86 0.79 26.53
CA VAL A 549 -12.54 1.36 26.84
C VAL A 549 -11.68 1.42 25.58
N ARG A 550 -10.68 2.29 25.58
CA ARG A 550 -9.65 2.34 24.56
C ARG A 550 -8.35 1.78 25.12
N ILE A 551 -7.74 0.88 24.35
CA ILE A 551 -6.47 0.20 24.64
C ILE A 551 -5.47 0.62 23.59
N ARG A 552 -4.25 0.94 23.98
CA ARG A 552 -3.10 1.19 23.11
C ARG A 552 -2.05 0.13 23.35
N ASN A 553 -1.49 -0.39 22.27
CA ASN A 553 -0.33 -1.25 22.30
C ASN A 553 0.92 -0.42 21.99
N ASN A 554 1.82 -0.28 22.96
CA ASN A 554 3.12 0.37 22.81
C ASN A 554 4.24 -0.65 22.57
N GLY A 555 3.87 -1.95 22.52
CA GLY A 555 4.80 -3.06 22.28
C GLY A 555 5.23 -3.19 20.83
N THR A 556 6.24 -4.01 20.59
CA THR A 556 6.85 -4.20 19.27
C THR A 556 6.10 -5.17 18.35
N GLN A 557 5.07 -5.84 18.85
CA GLN A 557 4.22 -6.77 18.09
C GLN A 557 2.76 -6.65 18.51
N ALA A 558 1.85 -7.31 17.75
CA ALA A 558 0.44 -7.35 18.11
C ALA A 558 0.23 -8.12 19.42
N GLU A 559 -0.57 -7.54 20.35
CA GLU A 559 -0.84 -8.12 21.66
C GLU A 559 -2.27 -8.66 21.76
N TYR A 560 -2.41 -9.88 22.30
CA TYR A 560 -3.69 -10.48 22.59
C TYR A 560 -4.02 -10.28 24.07
N VAL A 561 -4.83 -9.27 24.37
CA VAL A 561 -5.13 -8.84 25.73
C VAL A 561 -6.54 -9.23 26.18
N THR A 562 -6.68 -9.52 27.47
CA THR A 562 -7.98 -9.69 28.12
C THR A 562 -8.30 -8.45 28.94
N ALA A 563 -9.29 -7.66 28.50
CA ALA A 563 -9.79 -6.51 29.24
C ALA A 563 -10.92 -6.92 30.18
N THR A 564 -10.85 -6.49 31.43
CA THR A 564 -11.87 -6.75 32.47
C THR A 564 -12.45 -5.41 32.94
N PHE A 565 -13.76 -5.22 32.74
CA PHE A 565 -14.48 -4.03 33.22
C PHE A 565 -15.37 -4.37 34.42
N ARG A 566 -15.26 -3.58 35.49
CA ARG A 566 -15.99 -3.77 36.75
C ARG A 566 -16.66 -2.50 37.21
N ILE A 567 -17.88 -2.64 37.75
CA ILE A 567 -18.59 -1.64 38.55
C ILE A 567 -18.97 -2.38 39.84
N PRO A 568 -18.08 -2.35 40.88
CA PRO A 568 -18.18 -3.26 42.01
C PRO A 568 -19.49 -3.13 42.81
N ASP A 569 -19.93 -1.91 43.07
CA ASP A 569 -21.14 -1.54 43.78
C ASP A 569 -22.43 -1.89 43.03
N ALA A 570 -22.37 -2.01 41.69
CA ALA A 570 -23.45 -2.48 40.84
C ALA A 570 -23.37 -3.98 40.50
N GLY A 571 -22.43 -4.73 41.06
CA GLY A 571 -22.22 -6.16 40.78
C GLY A 571 -21.90 -6.46 39.31
N TYR A 572 -21.44 -5.48 38.54
CA TYR A 572 -21.13 -5.66 37.14
C TYR A 572 -19.66 -6.10 36.97
N LEU A 573 -19.45 -7.20 36.26
CA LEU A 573 -18.13 -7.68 35.83
C LEU A 573 -18.27 -8.32 34.45
N ARG A 574 -17.47 -7.83 33.50
CA ARG A 574 -17.40 -8.41 32.15
C ARG A 574 -15.96 -8.45 31.67
N GLN A 575 -15.66 -9.44 30.85
CA GLN A 575 -14.40 -9.59 30.19
C GLN A 575 -14.59 -9.59 28.66
N SER A 576 -13.64 -9.05 27.96
CA SER A 576 -13.55 -9.11 26.51
C SER A 576 -12.10 -9.31 26.10
N ARG A 577 -11.89 -10.00 24.98
CA ARG A 577 -10.54 -10.26 24.44
C ARG A 577 -10.41 -9.54 23.11
N VAL A 578 -9.25 -8.97 22.88
CA VAL A 578 -8.95 -8.21 21.65
C VAL A 578 -7.48 -8.35 21.29
N THR A 579 -7.21 -8.39 19.99
CA THR A 579 -5.85 -8.24 19.45
C THR A 579 -5.62 -6.79 19.11
N VAL A 580 -4.63 -6.15 19.75
CA VAL A 580 -4.24 -4.76 19.50
C VAL A 580 -2.95 -4.77 18.67
N PRO A 581 -2.96 -4.22 17.43
CA PRO A 581 -1.76 -4.17 16.59
C PRO A 581 -0.62 -3.40 17.27
N SER A 582 0.63 -3.71 16.95
CA SER A 582 1.80 -2.94 17.42
C SER A 582 1.63 -1.45 17.09
N ASN A 583 1.92 -0.60 18.07
CA ASN A 583 1.73 0.85 18.00
C ASN A 583 0.29 1.32 17.64
N GLY A 584 -0.69 0.41 17.73
CA GLY A 584 -2.09 0.64 17.40
C GLY A 584 -2.97 0.90 18.62
N GLU A 585 -4.19 1.41 18.36
CA GLU A 585 -5.24 1.56 19.35
C GLU A 585 -6.48 0.78 18.95
N MET A 586 -7.16 0.17 19.93
CA MET A 586 -8.44 -0.51 19.74
C MET A 586 -9.44 -0.12 20.82
N SER A 587 -10.70 0.05 20.40
CA SER A 587 -11.81 0.23 21.35
C SER A 587 -12.48 -1.11 21.63
N VAL A 588 -12.63 -1.45 22.91
CA VAL A 588 -13.26 -2.68 23.37
C VAL A 588 -14.60 -2.35 24.02
N THR A 589 -15.65 -2.99 23.54
CA THR A 589 -17.01 -2.84 24.08
C THR A 589 -17.40 -4.09 24.86
N PHE A 590 -17.96 -3.91 26.04
CA PHE A 590 -18.41 -4.98 26.91
C PHE A 590 -19.92 -5.21 26.79
N ALA A 591 -20.38 -6.36 27.29
CA ALA A 591 -21.80 -6.67 27.36
C ALA A 591 -22.55 -5.63 28.23
N THR A 592 -23.84 -5.53 28.01
CA THR A 592 -24.73 -4.51 28.60
C THR A 592 -24.64 -4.37 30.12
N TRP A 593 -24.66 -3.12 30.58
CA TRP A 593 -24.95 -2.70 31.95
C TRP A 593 -26.24 -1.88 31.93
N VAL A 594 -27.15 -2.18 32.88
CA VAL A 594 -28.37 -1.39 33.11
C VAL A 594 -28.30 -0.84 34.54
N PRO A 595 -27.94 0.43 34.74
CA PRO A 595 -27.86 1.06 36.05
C PRO A 595 -29.25 1.11 36.69
N LYS A 596 -29.36 0.64 37.93
CA LYS A 596 -30.60 0.65 38.69
C LYS A 596 -30.48 1.51 39.95
N GLU A 597 -29.35 1.53 40.59
CA GLU A 597 -29.08 2.27 41.81
C GLU A 597 -28.61 3.66 41.48
N LEU A 598 -29.22 4.67 42.12
CA LEU A 598 -28.90 6.08 41.90
C LEU A 598 -27.64 6.48 42.70
N GLY A 599 -26.87 7.40 42.18
CA GLY A 599 -25.70 7.92 42.83
C GLY A 599 -24.40 7.62 42.10
N SER A 600 -23.28 7.79 42.82
CA SER A 600 -21.95 7.61 42.26
C SER A 600 -21.55 6.14 42.21
N HIS A 601 -21.09 5.67 41.08
CA HIS A 601 -20.57 4.32 40.84
C HIS A 601 -19.12 4.40 40.45
N VAL A 602 -18.29 3.56 41.07
CA VAL A 602 -16.85 3.45 40.74
C VAL A 602 -16.65 2.51 39.56
N LEU A 603 -15.96 3.00 38.55
CA LEU A 603 -15.56 2.22 37.37
C LEU A 603 -14.13 1.72 37.55
N ARG A 604 -13.86 0.48 37.20
CA ARG A 604 -12.52 -0.08 37.15
C ARG A 604 -12.37 -0.91 35.89
N CYS A 605 -11.28 -0.65 35.17
CA CYS A 605 -10.86 -1.50 34.07
C CYS A 605 -9.44 -2.00 34.32
N SER A 606 -9.16 -3.23 33.92
CA SER A 606 -7.83 -3.82 33.99
C SER A 606 -7.57 -4.67 32.76
N LEU A 607 -6.32 -4.67 32.30
CA LEU A 607 -5.80 -5.58 31.28
C LEU A 607 -5.09 -6.76 31.95
N ASN A 608 -5.01 -7.85 31.23
CA ASN A 608 -4.22 -9.02 31.61
C ASN A 608 -3.72 -9.72 30.35
N PHE A 609 -2.41 -9.77 30.20
CA PHE A 609 -1.71 -10.57 29.20
C PHE A 609 -0.31 -10.93 29.70
N ALA A 610 0.32 -11.93 29.08
CA ALA A 610 1.62 -12.43 29.55
C ALA A 610 2.76 -11.54 29.05
N GLY A 611 3.70 -11.25 29.94
CA GLY A 611 4.97 -10.59 29.57
C GLY A 611 4.89 -9.07 29.47
N ASP A 612 3.83 -8.44 30.00
CA ASP A 612 3.72 -6.97 29.98
C ASP A 612 4.92 -6.28 30.64
N ALA A 613 5.49 -5.32 29.93
CA ALA A 613 6.68 -4.58 30.37
C ALA A 613 6.37 -3.33 31.20
N ASP A 614 5.11 -2.86 31.20
CA ASP A 614 4.65 -1.72 32.00
C ASP A 614 3.28 -1.98 32.65
N PRO A 615 3.20 -2.80 33.70
CA PRO A 615 1.94 -3.12 34.35
C PRO A 615 1.25 -1.92 35.04
N VAL A 616 1.90 -0.76 35.09
CA VAL A 616 1.32 0.47 35.68
C VAL A 616 0.18 1.01 34.82
N ASN A 617 0.28 0.87 33.51
CA ASN A 617 -0.73 1.33 32.54
C ASN A 617 -1.88 0.33 32.32
N ASP A 618 -1.81 -0.85 32.93
CA ASP A 618 -2.80 -1.92 32.83
C ASP A 618 -4.09 -1.65 33.59
N THR A 619 -4.14 -0.67 34.45
CA THR A 619 -5.30 -0.37 35.29
C THR A 619 -5.77 1.06 35.13
N MET A 620 -7.09 1.22 35.01
CA MET A 620 -7.72 2.53 34.93
C MET A 620 -9.00 2.56 35.76
N GLY A 621 -9.19 3.66 36.51
CA GLY A 621 -10.37 3.92 37.29
C GLY A 621 -11.10 5.18 36.81
N GLY A 622 -12.39 5.22 37.07
CA GLY A 622 -13.26 6.37 36.82
C GLY A 622 -14.49 6.35 37.72
N THR A 623 -15.35 7.31 37.55
CA THR A 623 -16.66 7.35 38.23
C THR A 623 -17.74 7.77 37.26
N THR A 624 -18.94 7.23 37.43
CA THR A 624 -20.14 7.68 36.71
C THR A 624 -21.25 7.95 37.72
N PHE A 625 -22.11 8.92 37.47
CA PHE A 625 -23.24 9.23 38.31
C PHE A 625 -24.55 8.82 37.69
N VAL A 626 -25.30 7.95 38.34
CA VAL A 626 -26.61 7.46 37.87
C VAL A 626 -27.69 8.40 38.37
N VAL A 627 -28.41 8.99 37.45
CA VAL A 627 -29.55 9.90 37.75
C VAL A 627 -30.87 9.22 37.43
N PRO A 628 -31.99 9.63 38.11
CA PRO A 628 -33.33 9.16 37.74
C PRO A 628 -33.63 9.51 36.27
N VAL A 629 -34.36 8.64 35.58
CA VAL A 629 -34.96 9.02 34.30
C VAL A 629 -35.99 10.12 34.58
N GLY A 630 -35.60 11.38 34.32
CA GLY A 630 -36.48 12.52 34.45
C GLY A 630 -37.58 12.44 33.42
N ILE A 631 -38.86 12.45 33.83
CA ILE A 631 -39.94 12.93 32.97
C ILE A 631 -39.54 14.37 32.60
N ALA A 632 -39.34 14.62 31.32
CA ALA A 632 -38.89 15.92 30.82
C ALA A 632 -40.01 16.96 31.00
N GLU A 633 -40.03 17.58 32.20
CA GLU A 633 -40.60 18.91 32.36
C GLU A 633 -39.45 19.90 32.46
N GLY A 634 -39.36 20.71 31.41
CA GLY A 634 -38.33 21.67 31.12
C GLY A 634 -37.78 22.50 32.28
N LYS A 635 -36.51 22.28 32.59
CA LYS A 635 -35.51 23.34 32.84
C LYS A 635 -34.17 22.74 32.44
N GLN A 636 -33.82 22.87 31.16
CA GLN A 636 -32.43 22.72 30.75
C GLN A 636 -31.63 23.78 31.50
N THR A 637 -30.73 23.37 32.38
CA THR A 637 -29.65 24.24 32.83
C THR A 637 -28.85 24.57 31.58
N PRO A 638 -28.71 25.84 31.20
CA PRO A 638 -27.98 26.18 29.98
C PRO A 638 -26.55 25.65 30.09
N PRO A 639 -26.00 25.06 29.01
CA PRO A 639 -24.64 24.56 29.01
C PRO A 639 -23.68 25.70 29.32
N PRO A 640 -22.53 25.48 29.99
CA PRO A 640 -21.53 26.51 30.19
C PRO A 640 -20.99 27.00 28.85
N PHE A 641 -20.55 28.26 28.79
CA PHE A 641 -19.83 28.75 27.61
C PHE A 641 -18.57 27.93 27.39
N ARG A 642 -18.44 27.29 26.22
CA ARG A 642 -17.27 26.52 25.83
C ARG A 642 -17.08 26.53 24.31
N LEU A 643 -15.85 26.38 23.89
CA LEU A 643 -15.45 26.00 22.56
C LEU A 643 -14.73 24.63 22.71
N ASP A 644 -15.30 23.60 22.13
CA ASP A 644 -14.73 22.25 22.22
C ASP A 644 -13.46 22.17 21.36
N VAL A 645 -12.51 21.34 21.76
CA VAL A 645 -11.35 21.04 20.93
C VAL A 645 -11.88 20.37 19.65
N PRO A 646 -11.61 20.96 18.47
CA PRO A 646 -12.11 20.41 17.22
C PRO A 646 -11.65 18.98 16.99
N ARG A 647 -12.53 18.12 16.48
CA ARG A 647 -12.22 16.71 16.23
C ARG A 647 -12.53 16.33 14.78
N PRO A 648 -11.55 15.74 14.08
CA PRO A 648 -10.15 15.56 14.48
C PRO A 648 -9.43 16.92 14.57
N SER A 649 -8.51 17.10 15.51
CA SER A 649 -7.71 18.34 15.64
C SER A 649 -6.65 18.47 14.53
N VAL A 650 -6.31 17.35 13.90
CA VAL A 650 -5.50 17.24 12.68
C VAL A 650 -6.40 16.76 11.56
N PHE A 651 -6.48 17.48 10.45
CA PHE A 651 -7.41 17.14 9.35
C PHE A 651 -6.83 17.54 7.98
N ASP A 652 -7.27 16.85 6.95
CA ASP A 652 -6.95 17.14 5.55
C ASP A 652 -8.07 17.91 4.84
N ARG A 653 -9.30 17.39 4.84
CA ARG A 653 -10.41 17.94 4.03
C ARG A 653 -11.39 18.82 4.83
N SER A 654 -11.76 18.38 6.00
CA SER A 654 -12.72 19.13 6.83
C SER A 654 -12.63 18.79 8.30
N VAL A 655 -13.05 19.71 9.15
CA VAL A 655 -13.06 19.55 10.60
C VAL A 655 -14.36 20.09 11.20
N ALA A 656 -14.93 19.37 12.16
CA ALA A 656 -16.09 19.83 12.92
C ALA A 656 -15.67 20.64 14.14
N ILE A 657 -16.26 21.82 14.30
CA ILE A 657 -16.03 22.74 15.41
C ILE A 657 -17.34 22.86 16.19
N ALA A 658 -17.32 22.48 17.46
CA ALA A 658 -18.48 22.55 18.33
C ALA A 658 -18.28 23.58 19.43
N PHE A 659 -19.35 24.25 19.83
CA PHE A 659 -19.34 25.21 20.95
C PHE A 659 -20.71 25.25 21.65
N ALA A 660 -20.73 25.71 22.89
CA ALA A 660 -21.95 25.85 23.64
C ALA A 660 -22.12 27.23 24.24
N LEU A 661 -23.36 27.71 24.29
CA LEU A 661 -23.74 29.01 24.85
C LEU A 661 -24.70 28.84 26.01
N PRO A 662 -24.45 29.50 27.16
CA PRO A 662 -25.34 29.46 28.33
C PRO A 662 -26.63 30.28 28.14
N LYS A 663 -26.62 31.22 27.23
CA LYS A 663 -27.76 32.08 26.82
C LYS A 663 -27.59 32.51 25.39
N ALA A 664 -28.68 32.94 24.74
CA ALA A 664 -28.59 33.54 23.42
C ALA A 664 -27.64 34.76 23.45
N ALA A 665 -26.71 34.79 22.48
CA ALA A 665 -25.71 35.83 22.35
C ALA A 665 -25.34 36.08 20.89
N ASP A 666 -24.83 37.26 20.57
CA ASP A 666 -24.16 37.49 19.32
C ASP A 666 -22.79 36.86 19.35
N VAL A 667 -22.54 35.98 18.37
CA VAL A 667 -21.31 35.20 18.29
C VAL A 667 -20.56 35.49 16.99
N SER A 668 -19.24 35.49 17.10
CA SER A 668 -18.31 35.43 15.97
C SER A 668 -17.42 34.21 16.10
N LEU A 669 -17.53 33.27 15.18
CA LEU A 669 -16.62 32.14 15.09
C LEU A 669 -15.73 32.32 13.87
N SER A 670 -14.45 32.56 14.09
CA SER A 670 -13.49 32.94 13.07
C SER A 670 -12.21 32.11 13.13
N LEU A 671 -11.61 31.88 11.97
CA LEU A 671 -10.36 31.14 11.79
C LEU A 671 -9.24 32.08 11.38
N TYR A 672 -8.08 31.91 12.00
CA TYR A 672 -6.88 32.71 11.76
C TYR A 672 -5.69 31.79 11.45
N ASP A 673 -4.76 32.25 10.63
CA ASP A 673 -3.49 31.59 10.41
C ASP A 673 -2.50 31.85 11.56
N ALA A 674 -1.31 31.23 11.48
CA ALA A 674 -0.26 31.38 12.50
C ALA A 674 0.27 32.82 12.64
N ALA A 675 0.09 33.67 11.64
CA ALA A 675 0.43 35.09 11.67
C ALA A 675 -0.70 35.98 12.24
N GLY A 676 -1.85 35.38 12.63
CA GLY A 676 -3.00 36.09 13.18
C GLY A 676 -3.89 36.73 12.09
N LYS A 677 -3.68 36.44 10.83
CA LYS A 677 -4.51 36.94 9.74
C LYS A 677 -5.82 36.14 9.68
N LEU A 678 -6.95 36.84 9.53
CA LEU A 678 -8.26 36.21 9.35
C LEU A 678 -8.28 35.40 8.04
N VAL A 679 -8.56 34.11 8.16
CA VAL A 679 -8.68 33.16 7.06
C VAL A 679 -10.13 33.02 6.62
N ARG A 680 -11.03 32.77 7.57
CA ARG A 680 -12.47 32.63 7.30
C ARG A 680 -13.30 32.92 8.54
N GLN A 681 -14.45 33.53 8.36
CA GLN A 681 -15.48 33.66 9.38
C GLN A 681 -16.58 32.62 9.11
N LEU A 682 -16.73 31.65 10.01
CA LEU A 682 -17.69 30.55 9.88
C LEU A 682 -19.09 30.94 10.34
N ARG A 683 -19.17 31.82 11.33
CA ARG A 683 -20.45 32.38 11.83
C ARG A 683 -20.24 33.79 12.33
N ASN A 684 -21.25 34.64 12.06
CA ASN A 684 -21.36 35.97 12.64
C ASN A 684 -22.85 36.28 12.81
N GLY A 685 -23.27 36.66 14.02
CA GLY A 685 -24.65 36.99 14.36
C GLY A 685 -25.19 36.20 15.55
N THR A 686 -26.47 36.41 15.87
CA THR A 686 -27.10 35.82 17.04
C THR A 686 -27.19 34.30 16.98
N ALA A 687 -26.83 33.62 18.08
CA ALA A 687 -27.00 32.19 18.27
C ALA A 687 -27.84 31.92 19.56
N ALA A 688 -28.73 30.95 19.51
CA ALA A 688 -29.54 30.54 20.66
C ALA A 688 -28.69 29.95 21.78
N ALA A 689 -29.24 29.85 23.00
CA ALA A 689 -28.63 29.01 24.05
C ALA A 689 -28.59 27.54 23.62
N GLY A 690 -27.56 26.78 24.01
CA GLY A 690 -27.40 25.38 23.68
C GLY A 690 -26.11 25.07 22.90
N ASP A 691 -26.02 23.83 22.41
CA ASP A 691 -24.89 23.32 21.65
C ASP A 691 -25.02 23.67 20.17
N HIS A 692 -23.90 24.07 19.57
CA HIS A 692 -23.78 24.43 18.16
C HIS A 692 -22.62 23.65 17.52
N ARG A 693 -22.78 23.28 16.24
CA ARG A 693 -21.74 22.59 15.46
C ARG A 693 -21.66 23.17 14.06
N LEU A 694 -20.45 23.48 13.63
CA LEU A 694 -20.12 23.98 12.29
C LEU A 694 -18.97 23.16 11.71
N THR A 695 -18.86 23.14 10.40
CA THR A 695 -17.77 22.43 9.69
C THR A 695 -16.93 23.44 8.92
N TRP A 696 -15.62 23.34 9.06
CA TRP A 696 -14.69 24.04 8.18
C TRP A 696 -14.07 23.07 7.18
N ASP A 697 -14.13 23.43 5.91
CA ASP A 697 -13.68 22.65 4.75
C ASP A 697 -12.23 22.93 4.33
N GLY A 698 -11.42 23.57 5.20
CA GLY A 698 -10.04 23.94 4.89
C GLY A 698 -9.87 25.02 3.81
N ARG A 699 -10.91 25.85 3.57
CA ARG A 699 -10.87 26.93 2.58
C ARG A 699 -10.98 28.31 3.24
N ASP A 700 -10.41 29.32 2.56
CA ASP A 700 -10.50 30.74 2.97
C ASP A 700 -11.89 31.34 2.63
N GLY A 701 -12.06 32.60 2.95
CA GLY A 701 -13.30 33.34 2.68
C GLY A 701 -13.63 33.52 1.19
N GLN A 702 -12.68 33.26 0.29
CA GLN A 702 -12.86 33.25 -1.18
C GLN A 702 -13.00 31.84 -1.76
N GLY A 703 -13.07 30.80 -0.92
CA GLY A 703 -13.23 29.42 -1.34
C GLY A 703 -11.95 28.71 -1.81
N ARG A 704 -10.77 29.34 -1.67
CA ARG A 704 -9.48 28.75 -2.05
C ARG A 704 -8.99 27.88 -0.90
N ALA A 705 -8.41 26.71 -1.21
CA ALA A 705 -7.77 25.86 -0.20
C ALA A 705 -6.64 26.62 0.51
N VAL A 706 -6.58 26.52 1.84
CA VAL A 706 -5.50 27.13 2.61
C VAL A 706 -4.33 26.15 2.74
N PRO A 707 -3.08 26.62 2.87
CA PRO A 707 -1.90 25.76 3.03
C PRO A 707 -1.99 24.86 4.25
N SER A 708 -1.19 23.79 4.26
CA SER A 708 -0.94 22.99 5.47
C SER A 708 -0.31 23.84 6.56
N GLY A 709 -0.73 23.65 7.81
CA GLY A 709 -0.22 24.45 8.94
C GLY A 709 -1.21 24.58 10.09
N ALA A 710 -0.77 25.31 11.13
CA ALA A 710 -1.58 25.57 12.31
C ALA A 710 -2.57 26.73 12.07
N TYR A 711 -3.82 26.51 12.46
CA TYR A 711 -4.90 27.51 12.43
C TYR A 711 -5.53 27.65 13.79
N PHE A 712 -5.97 28.85 14.11
CA PHE A 712 -6.58 29.19 15.38
C PHE A 712 -8.07 29.49 15.17
N CYS A 713 -8.93 28.68 15.79
CA CYS A 713 -10.35 28.90 15.82
C CYS A 713 -10.69 29.73 17.04
N ARG A 714 -11.26 30.92 16.85
CA ARG A 714 -11.68 31.82 17.94
C ARG A 714 -13.18 32.03 17.95
N LEU A 715 -13.78 31.77 19.10
CA LEU A 715 -15.17 32.04 19.40
C LEU A 715 -15.24 33.26 20.31
N ASP A 716 -15.89 34.34 19.87
CA ASP A 716 -16.28 35.48 20.64
C ASP A 716 -17.80 35.44 20.85
N ALA A 717 -18.28 35.63 22.10
CA ALA A 717 -19.72 35.66 22.42
C ALA A 717 -19.96 36.67 23.58
N GLY A 718 -20.34 37.89 23.22
CA GLY A 718 -20.41 39.00 24.17
C GLY A 718 -19.06 39.33 24.78
N ASP A 719 -18.96 39.26 26.11
CA ASP A 719 -17.73 39.46 26.87
C ASP A 719 -16.82 38.21 26.99
N ARG A 720 -17.28 37.09 26.48
CA ARG A 720 -16.58 35.78 26.57
C ARG A 720 -15.83 35.47 25.30
N ARG A 721 -14.65 34.87 25.47
CA ARG A 721 -13.79 34.39 24.36
C ARG A 721 -13.19 33.05 24.66
N ALA A 722 -13.13 32.21 23.66
CA ALA A 722 -12.40 30.93 23.69
C ALA A 722 -11.64 30.71 22.36
N THR A 723 -10.52 30.00 22.43
CA THR A 723 -9.68 29.72 21.29
C THR A 723 -9.28 28.24 21.29
N ALA A 724 -9.31 27.59 20.11
CA ALA A 724 -8.84 26.23 19.90
C ALA A 724 -7.88 26.18 18.72
N VAL A 725 -6.95 25.23 18.70
CA VAL A 725 -5.95 25.05 17.65
C VAL A 725 -6.35 23.89 16.75
N LEU A 726 -6.11 24.06 15.45
CA LEU A 726 -6.36 23.11 14.38
C LEU A 726 -5.07 22.93 13.58
N LEU A 727 -4.76 21.72 13.17
CA LEU A 727 -3.65 21.44 12.28
C LEU A 727 -4.20 20.90 10.96
N LYS A 728 -4.02 21.63 9.88
CA LYS A 728 -4.34 21.18 8.52
C LYS A 728 -3.12 20.52 7.90
N LEU A 729 -3.33 19.32 7.35
CA LEU A 729 -2.33 18.55 6.58
C LEU A 729 -2.31 18.99 5.12
#